data_182e8943a314bbb99defbbd281187853
#
_entry.id   182e8943a314bbb99defbbd281187853
#
_cell.length_a   1.000
_cell.length_b   1.000
_cell.length_c   1.000
_cell.angle_alpha   90.00
_cell.angle_beta   90.00
_cell.angle_gamma   90.00
#
_symmetry.space_group_name_H-M   'P 1'
#
loop_
_entity.id
_entity.type
_entity.pdbx_description
1 polymer ?
#
loop_
_entity_poly.entity_id
_entity_poly.type
_entity_poly.pdbx_seq_one_letter_code
_entity_poly.pdbx_strand_id
1 'polypeptide(L)'
;MATQRTATVWITNQTDGTAQIQLSHQNDTNGTQSGSWTAEPGATVGPLTVNFETGIGSWGVLDWWTVTMTVENGSQPGIYQNTGTSAFPHWKECQLQTGDVDKQMYFAVTTTEFYVNLASGGCSDAMGRLANYSPIRNVFVLMLENRSFDHIFGQSGIPDLTVAPPGTTNSYAGTAYPVGGPAPTTMTADPGHEFLDVVEQLAGTGATYPPGGPYPAIDMSGFAANYATTTDENTTPPTPDHIGDIMLGFDTASQLPTSYALATSFALCDQWFSSIPGPTWPNRMFVHAASSAGLDHSPSTTQIATWESVSGFTFPHGSLYDALNASGLQWRIYNDNTDAYSDNPQNGSALGAIPQVSALKGVTLLDVNSLTHFASDLQGPYPYQYTFIEPNYGDITADTYVGGSSQHPMDDVYGGEGLIKAVYEAIRNSPLWSTSLLIVTYDEHGGFYDSVAPPAATPPNDGSGSTYNQYDFAFDRLGVRVPAIVVSPLIEAGVVDHTVYDHSSVPATMERLFGFGPLTARDAAANDVRHLFTLTSARTDCPTTLPGPVPSVAGARPTPLDDDQPVSSGGNLSGFLAAARKAAYETYATDERERAIVDAEYAALRTRGDARAFVAKVMSKAERVRDMADTRLPSASALPSAAAPADSA
;
A
#
# COMPACT_ATOMS: atom_id res chain seq x y z
N MET A 1 1.45 -1.76 -61.49
CA MET A 1 0.65 -2.31 -60.38
C MET A 1 1.52 -2.28 -59.13
N ALA A 2 0.99 -1.85 -58.03
CA ALA A 2 1.68 -1.94 -56.73
C ALA A 2 1.95 -3.41 -56.41
N THR A 3 3.11 -3.70 -55.87
CA THR A 3 3.55 -5.08 -55.56
C THR A 3 3.92 -5.13 -54.10
N GLN A 4 3.28 -6.03 -53.35
CA GLN A 4 3.57 -6.29 -51.92
C GLN A 4 4.99 -6.83 -51.78
N ARG A 5 5.69 -6.31 -50.77
CA ARG A 5 7.08 -6.62 -50.45
C ARG A 5 7.24 -6.79 -48.94
N THR A 6 8.34 -7.40 -48.55
CA THR A 6 8.73 -7.57 -47.16
C THR A 6 10.17 -7.10 -46.93
N ALA A 7 10.44 -6.72 -45.69
CA ALA A 7 11.78 -6.52 -45.16
C ALA A 7 11.80 -6.92 -43.68
N THR A 8 12.98 -7.08 -43.12
CA THR A 8 13.14 -7.39 -41.69
C THR A 8 13.95 -6.29 -41.01
N VAL A 9 13.49 -5.89 -39.81
CA VAL A 9 14.10 -4.81 -39.01
C VAL A 9 14.59 -5.38 -37.69
N TRP A 10 15.82 -5.06 -37.36
CA TRP A 10 16.43 -5.28 -36.05
C TRP A 10 16.68 -3.92 -35.41
N ILE A 11 16.67 -3.84 -34.06
CA ILE A 11 16.94 -2.59 -33.34
C ILE A 11 18.01 -2.79 -32.29
N THR A 12 18.96 -1.86 -32.23
CA THR A 12 20.07 -1.87 -31.28
C THR A 12 19.80 -0.90 -30.15
N ASN A 13 19.88 -1.38 -28.90
CA ASN A 13 19.92 -0.54 -27.72
C ASN A 13 21.29 0.15 -27.60
N GLN A 14 21.37 1.44 -27.86
CA GLN A 14 22.59 2.24 -27.70
C GLN A 14 22.61 3.07 -26.40
N THR A 15 21.75 2.73 -25.44
CA THR A 15 21.83 3.30 -24.08
C THR A 15 22.82 2.51 -23.23
N ASP A 16 23.16 3.03 -22.08
CA ASP A 16 24.01 2.36 -21.08
C ASP A 16 23.21 1.52 -20.06
N GLY A 17 21.89 1.37 -20.27
CA GLY A 17 21.00 0.57 -19.45
C GLY A 17 20.27 -0.51 -20.21
N THR A 18 19.79 -1.55 -19.49
CA THR A 18 18.85 -2.53 -20.02
C THR A 18 17.56 -1.82 -20.44
N ALA A 19 17.06 -2.10 -21.63
CA ALA A 19 15.89 -1.42 -22.17
C ALA A 19 14.84 -2.40 -22.71
N GLN A 20 13.58 -2.12 -22.40
CA GLN A 20 12.45 -2.73 -23.10
C GLN A 20 12.10 -1.85 -24.28
N ILE A 21 12.15 -2.40 -25.49
CA ILE A 21 11.98 -1.67 -26.73
C ILE A 21 10.76 -2.22 -27.47
N GLN A 22 9.79 -1.35 -27.75
CA GLN A 22 8.68 -1.64 -28.65
C GLN A 22 8.85 -0.84 -29.93
N LEU A 23 8.99 -1.51 -31.05
CA LEU A 23 9.09 -0.91 -32.38
C LEU A 23 7.85 -1.23 -33.20
N SER A 24 7.27 -0.21 -33.85
CA SER A 24 6.13 -0.39 -34.75
C SER A 24 6.37 0.29 -36.08
N HIS A 25 5.87 -0.35 -37.14
CA HIS A 25 5.77 0.15 -38.50
C HIS A 25 4.30 0.20 -38.90
N GLN A 26 3.91 1.22 -39.63
CA GLN A 26 2.56 1.35 -40.18
C GLN A 26 2.61 1.94 -41.59
N ASN A 27 1.73 1.47 -42.45
CA ASN A 27 1.37 2.14 -43.69
C ASN A 27 -0.12 1.94 -44.02
N ASP A 28 -0.63 2.74 -44.96
CA ASP A 28 -2.07 2.78 -45.28
C ASP A 28 -2.63 1.48 -45.83
N THR A 29 -1.77 0.62 -46.38
CA THR A 29 -2.19 -0.63 -47.07
C THR A 29 -2.13 -1.84 -46.15
N ASN A 30 -1.13 -1.92 -45.27
CA ASN A 30 -0.81 -3.14 -44.54
C ASN A 30 -1.10 -3.01 -43.03
N GLY A 31 -1.60 -1.84 -42.57
CA GLY A 31 -1.85 -1.57 -41.15
C GLY A 31 -0.55 -1.53 -40.34
N THR A 32 -0.65 -1.82 -39.04
CA THR A 32 0.47 -1.72 -38.08
C THR A 32 1.10 -3.10 -37.84
N GLN A 33 2.42 -3.19 -37.94
CA GLN A 33 3.23 -4.34 -37.51
C GLN A 33 4.08 -3.88 -36.31
N SER A 34 4.14 -4.69 -35.24
CA SER A 34 4.85 -4.35 -34.01
C SER A 34 5.66 -5.53 -33.48
N GLY A 35 6.73 -5.22 -32.78
CA GLY A 35 7.53 -6.17 -32.00
C GLY A 35 8.02 -5.53 -30.70
N SER A 36 8.22 -6.36 -29.67
CA SER A 36 8.70 -5.91 -28.36
C SER A 36 9.77 -6.85 -27.83
N TRP A 37 10.86 -6.29 -27.30
CA TRP A 37 12.03 -7.05 -26.83
C TRP A 37 12.70 -6.36 -25.66
N THR A 38 13.37 -7.16 -24.82
CA THR A 38 14.34 -6.66 -23.84
C THR A 38 15.73 -6.72 -24.44
N ALA A 39 16.48 -5.64 -24.35
CA ALA A 39 17.83 -5.49 -24.91
C ALA A 39 18.81 -4.94 -23.86
N GLU A 40 19.90 -5.68 -23.61
CA GLU A 40 21.02 -5.21 -22.84
C GLU A 40 21.76 -4.04 -23.56
N PRO A 41 22.57 -3.23 -22.87
CA PRO A 41 23.39 -2.21 -23.51
C PRO A 41 24.22 -2.74 -24.68
N GLY A 42 24.06 -2.13 -25.83
CA GLY A 42 24.72 -2.55 -27.09
C GLY A 42 24.11 -3.77 -27.79
N ALA A 43 23.12 -4.43 -27.20
CA ALA A 43 22.47 -5.58 -27.82
C ALA A 43 21.54 -5.17 -28.95
N THR A 44 21.47 -6.04 -29.99
CA THR A 44 20.55 -5.91 -31.12
C THR A 44 19.47 -6.99 -31.00
N VAL A 45 18.21 -6.59 -31.06
CA VAL A 45 17.04 -7.45 -30.88
C VAL A 45 16.09 -7.33 -32.06
N GLY A 46 15.22 -8.31 -32.23
CA GLY A 46 14.32 -8.44 -33.37
C GLY A 46 14.17 -9.91 -33.78
N PRO A 47 13.74 -10.22 -35.04
CA PRO A 47 13.34 -9.25 -36.07
C PRO A 47 11.87 -8.81 -35.98
N LEU A 48 11.57 -7.62 -36.49
CA LEU A 48 10.23 -7.22 -36.91
C LEU A 48 10.13 -7.39 -38.43
N THR A 49 9.21 -8.23 -38.91
CA THR A 49 8.90 -8.31 -40.34
C THR A 49 7.91 -7.23 -40.70
N VAL A 50 8.24 -6.41 -41.69
CA VAL A 50 7.39 -5.32 -42.17
C VAL A 50 6.95 -5.56 -43.59
N ASN A 51 5.70 -5.20 -43.91
CA ASN A 51 5.09 -5.30 -45.22
C ASN A 51 4.94 -3.91 -45.83
N PHE A 52 5.32 -3.73 -47.07
CA PHE A 52 5.23 -2.48 -47.81
C PHE A 52 4.97 -2.69 -49.28
N GLU A 53 4.73 -1.63 -50.04
CA GLU A 53 4.44 -1.71 -51.47
C GLU A 53 5.50 -1.00 -52.30
N THR A 54 5.79 -1.56 -53.45
CA THR A 54 6.66 -0.92 -54.49
C THR A 54 6.00 -0.98 -55.85
N GLY A 55 6.44 -0.10 -56.80
CA GLY A 55 6.02 -0.09 -58.18
C GLY A 55 4.98 0.99 -58.51
N ILE A 56 4.48 0.94 -59.79
CA ILE A 56 3.50 1.93 -60.28
C ILE A 56 2.17 1.72 -59.55
N GLY A 57 1.73 2.74 -58.78
CA GLY A 57 0.52 2.71 -57.97
C GLY A 57 0.80 2.71 -56.46
N SER A 58 2.04 2.53 -56.03
CA SER A 58 2.45 2.76 -54.61
C SER A 58 2.77 4.21 -54.29
N TRP A 59 2.55 5.13 -55.23
CA TRP A 59 2.79 6.56 -55.07
C TRP A 59 1.76 7.14 -54.05
N GLY A 60 2.26 7.57 -52.90
CA GLY A 60 1.44 8.10 -51.84
C GLY A 60 1.15 7.15 -50.67
N VAL A 61 1.62 5.90 -50.74
CA VAL A 61 1.67 5.02 -49.57
C VAL A 61 2.90 5.41 -48.76
N LEU A 62 2.70 5.91 -47.56
CA LEU A 62 3.76 6.39 -46.67
C LEU A 62 4.05 5.34 -45.59
N ASP A 63 5.31 5.16 -45.25
CA ASP A 63 5.77 4.29 -44.19
C ASP A 63 6.13 5.10 -42.95
N TRP A 64 5.51 4.76 -41.85
CA TRP A 64 5.63 5.43 -40.57
C TRP A 64 6.23 4.50 -39.52
N TRP A 65 7.10 5.05 -38.69
CA TRP A 65 7.82 4.34 -37.64
C TRP A 65 7.64 5.00 -36.30
N THR A 66 7.41 4.20 -35.25
CA THR A 66 7.42 4.65 -33.86
C THR A 66 8.20 3.69 -32.99
N VAL A 67 8.88 4.21 -32.02
CA VAL A 67 9.58 3.44 -30.98
C VAL A 67 9.23 3.99 -29.61
N THR A 68 8.86 3.09 -28.71
CA THR A 68 8.80 3.36 -27.28
C THR A 68 9.87 2.51 -26.59
N MET A 69 10.65 3.13 -25.73
CA MET A 69 11.75 2.49 -25.03
C MET A 69 11.67 2.81 -23.53
N THR A 70 11.62 1.76 -22.70
CA THR A 70 11.78 1.90 -21.26
C THR A 70 13.20 1.48 -20.88
N VAL A 71 14.04 2.42 -20.45
CA VAL A 71 15.38 2.17 -19.91
C VAL A 71 15.23 1.94 -18.41
N GLU A 72 15.57 0.73 -17.97
CA GLU A 72 15.31 0.30 -16.58
C GLU A 72 16.42 0.73 -15.61
N ASN A 73 17.64 0.86 -16.10
CA ASN A 73 18.84 1.17 -15.32
C ASN A 73 19.82 2.02 -16.16
N GLY A 74 21.05 2.22 -15.68
CA GLY A 74 22.06 3.05 -16.35
C GLY A 74 21.99 4.52 -15.92
N SER A 75 22.62 5.41 -16.68
CA SER A 75 22.74 6.83 -16.32
C SER A 75 21.46 7.65 -16.58
N GLN A 76 20.55 7.16 -17.42
CA GLN A 76 19.34 7.87 -17.81
C GLN A 76 18.13 6.91 -17.87
N PRO A 77 17.72 6.32 -16.75
CA PRO A 77 16.52 5.50 -16.73
C PRO A 77 15.29 6.35 -17.05
N GLY A 78 14.33 5.78 -17.79
CA GLY A 78 13.17 6.56 -18.21
C GLY A 78 12.36 5.85 -19.28
N ILE A 79 11.13 6.35 -19.52
CA ILE A 79 10.37 6.00 -20.73
C ILE A 79 10.64 7.09 -21.78
N TYR A 80 11.04 6.66 -22.93
CA TYR A 80 11.34 7.49 -24.08
C TYR A 80 10.47 7.10 -25.26
N GLN A 81 10.02 8.08 -26.00
CA GLN A 81 9.28 7.88 -27.24
C GLN A 81 9.75 8.88 -28.28
N ASN A 82 9.81 8.48 -29.53
CA ASN A 82 10.14 9.42 -30.59
C ASN A 82 9.06 10.49 -30.75
N THR A 83 9.49 11.73 -31.04
CA THR A 83 8.61 12.88 -30.98
C THR A 83 7.67 12.99 -32.16
N GLY A 84 8.07 12.52 -33.34
CA GLY A 84 7.32 12.66 -34.56
C GLY A 84 7.21 14.11 -35.02
N THR A 85 6.13 14.44 -35.69
CA THR A 85 5.80 15.81 -36.12
C THR A 85 4.50 16.30 -35.47
N SER A 86 4.21 17.61 -35.55
CA SER A 86 2.95 18.16 -35.04
C SER A 86 1.70 17.57 -35.71
N ALA A 87 1.81 17.11 -36.96
CA ALA A 87 0.71 16.48 -37.69
C ALA A 87 0.57 14.98 -37.37
N PHE A 88 1.69 14.32 -37.04
CA PHE A 88 1.77 12.91 -36.69
C PHE A 88 2.64 12.72 -35.44
N PRO A 89 2.09 13.03 -34.24
CA PRO A 89 2.82 12.87 -32.99
C PRO A 89 3.28 11.44 -32.80
N HIS A 90 4.54 11.25 -32.41
CA HIS A 90 5.18 9.97 -32.15
C HIS A 90 5.41 9.06 -33.37
N TRP A 91 5.13 9.53 -34.59
CA TRP A 91 5.37 8.79 -35.82
C TRP A 91 6.37 9.51 -36.71
N LYS A 92 7.41 8.80 -37.13
CA LYS A 92 8.43 9.27 -38.08
C LYS A 92 8.16 8.70 -39.47
N GLU A 93 7.91 9.56 -40.42
CA GLU A 93 7.88 9.16 -41.84
C GLU A 93 9.29 8.81 -42.33
N CYS A 94 9.46 7.60 -42.82
CA CYS A 94 10.70 7.15 -43.47
C CYS A 94 10.36 6.04 -44.48
N GLN A 95 10.38 6.39 -45.75
CA GLN A 95 9.79 5.63 -46.85
C GLN A 95 10.62 4.42 -47.26
N LEU A 96 10.02 3.24 -47.22
CA LEU A 96 10.56 2.01 -47.77
C LEU A 96 10.52 2.04 -49.31
N GLN A 97 11.58 1.57 -49.95
CA GLN A 97 11.76 1.61 -51.37
C GLN A 97 12.13 0.23 -51.96
N THR A 98 12.24 0.17 -53.29
CA THR A 98 12.65 -1.07 -53.97
C THR A 98 14.02 -1.59 -53.50
N GLY A 99 14.89 -0.71 -53.03
CA GLY A 99 16.21 -1.07 -52.49
C GLY A 99 16.12 -1.84 -51.15
N ASP A 100 14.98 -1.76 -50.44
CA ASP A 100 14.76 -2.39 -49.12
C ASP A 100 14.12 -3.76 -49.21
N VAL A 101 13.71 -4.20 -50.40
CA VAL A 101 13.04 -5.51 -50.64
C VAL A 101 13.93 -6.65 -50.17
N ASP A 102 13.40 -7.50 -49.29
CA ASP A 102 14.05 -8.67 -48.71
C ASP A 102 15.36 -8.35 -47.95
N LYS A 103 15.54 -7.09 -47.52
CA LYS A 103 16.72 -6.67 -46.76
C LYS A 103 16.53 -6.87 -45.27
N GLN A 104 17.66 -7.08 -44.58
CA GLN A 104 17.79 -6.95 -43.14
C GLN A 104 18.30 -5.54 -42.84
N MET A 105 17.57 -4.80 -42.02
CA MET A 105 17.87 -3.43 -41.64
C MET A 105 18.12 -3.34 -40.16
N TYR A 106 19.06 -2.48 -39.76
CA TYR A 106 19.48 -2.35 -38.36
C TYR A 106 19.25 -0.92 -37.90
N PHE A 107 18.14 -0.75 -37.18
CA PHE A 107 17.80 0.51 -36.54
C PHE A 107 18.58 0.66 -35.22
N ALA A 108 18.58 1.85 -34.64
CA ALA A 108 19.20 2.07 -33.36
C ALA A 108 18.41 3.11 -32.56
N VAL A 109 18.48 3.00 -31.25
CA VAL A 109 17.81 3.93 -30.33
C VAL A 109 18.73 4.30 -29.19
N THR A 110 18.77 5.61 -28.88
CA THR A 110 19.40 6.20 -27.69
C THR A 110 18.33 6.90 -26.86
N THR A 111 18.69 7.49 -25.73
CA THR A 111 17.76 8.35 -24.96
C THR A 111 17.42 9.68 -25.63
N THR A 112 18.12 10.03 -26.71
CA THR A 112 17.94 11.33 -27.42
C THR A 112 17.54 11.18 -28.87
N GLU A 113 17.77 10.02 -29.50
CA GLU A 113 17.60 9.86 -30.94
C GLU A 113 17.15 8.44 -31.31
N PHE A 114 16.22 8.33 -32.25
CA PHE A 114 15.79 7.10 -32.91
C PHE A 114 16.28 7.12 -34.36
N TYR A 115 17.10 6.16 -34.75
CA TYR A 115 17.68 6.03 -36.08
C TYR A 115 16.95 4.98 -36.88
N VAL A 116 16.29 5.38 -37.95
CA VAL A 116 15.64 4.49 -38.94
C VAL A 116 16.59 4.29 -40.12
N ASN A 117 17.37 3.22 -40.08
CA ASN A 117 18.41 2.94 -41.08
C ASN A 117 17.86 1.94 -42.14
N LEU A 118 17.20 2.46 -43.16
CA LEU A 118 16.78 1.71 -44.34
C LEU A 118 17.99 1.38 -45.21
N ALA A 119 17.92 0.30 -46.00
CA ALA A 119 18.95 -0.02 -46.99
C ALA A 119 18.98 1.01 -48.14
N SER A 120 17.85 1.64 -48.43
CA SER A 120 17.69 2.70 -49.42
C SER A 120 18.08 4.09 -48.94
N GLY A 121 18.22 4.30 -47.62
CA GLY A 121 18.54 5.59 -47.00
C GLY A 121 18.17 5.61 -45.54
N GLY A 122 18.61 6.63 -44.81
CA GLY A 122 18.35 6.75 -43.36
C GLY A 122 17.54 7.98 -43.00
N CYS A 123 16.78 7.87 -41.92
CA CYS A 123 16.10 8.97 -41.24
C CYS A 123 16.40 8.91 -39.76
N SER A 124 16.17 10.01 -39.05
CA SER A 124 16.15 9.96 -37.59
C SER A 124 15.00 10.81 -37.03
N ASP A 125 14.71 10.60 -35.77
CA ASP A 125 13.73 11.37 -35.00
C ASP A 125 14.21 11.54 -33.57
N ALA A 126 13.96 12.72 -32.98
CA ALA A 126 14.32 12.96 -31.61
C ALA A 126 13.50 12.07 -30.65
N MET A 127 14.14 11.61 -29.60
CA MET A 127 13.47 10.91 -28.49
C MET A 127 13.13 11.93 -27.39
N GLY A 128 11.87 11.95 -27.00
CA GLY A 128 11.40 12.70 -25.84
C GLY A 128 11.24 11.80 -24.63
N ARG A 129 11.75 12.21 -23.47
CA ARG A 129 11.48 11.54 -22.20
C ARG A 129 10.04 11.83 -21.79
N LEU A 130 9.27 10.80 -21.54
CA LEU A 130 7.92 10.97 -21.01
C LEU A 130 7.98 11.38 -19.53
N ALA A 131 7.19 12.38 -19.15
CA ALA A 131 7.29 13.05 -17.85
C ALA A 131 6.93 12.17 -16.64
N ASN A 132 6.31 11.01 -16.86
CA ASN A 132 5.75 10.15 -15.79
C ASN A 132 6.54 8.86 -15.57
N TYR A 133 7.84 8.84 -15.91
CA TYR A 133 8.64 7.67 -15.60
C TYR A 133 8.98 7.62 -14.12
N SER A 134 8.71 6.47 -13.51
CA SER A 134 9.29 6.07 -12.24
C SER A 134 9.94 4.71 -12.38
N PRO A 135 11.11 4.46 -11.81
CA PRO A 135 11.69 3.12 -11.76
C PRO A 135 10.96 2.19 -10.80
N ILE A 136 10.04 2.70 -9.98
CA ILE A 136 9.27 1.89 -9.03
C ILE A 136 8.35 0.93 -9.78
N ARG A 137 8.44 -0.35 -9.42
CA ARG A 137 7.62 -1.46 -9.95
C ARG A 137 6.75 -2.10 -8.90
N ASN A 138 7.19 -2.08 -7.64
CA ASN A 138 6.52 -2.73 -6.53
C ASN A 138 6.34 -1.72 -5.39
N VAL A 139 5.10 -1.49 -5.00
CA VAL A 139 4.72 -0.63 -3.88
C VAL A 139 4.19 -1.50 -2.75
N PHE A 140 4.79 -1.36 -1.59
CA PHE A 140 4.40 -2.03 -0.36
C PHE A 140 3.87 -0.98 0.61
N VAL A 141 2.76 -1.27 1.28
CA VAL A 141 2.19 -0.42 2.32
C VAL A 141 1.99 -1.27 3.57
N LEU A 142 2.64 -0.88 4.66
CA LEU A 142 2.43 -1.43 5.99
C LEU A 142 1.68 -0.37 6.80
N MET A 143 0.47 -0.69 7.25
CA MET A 143 -0.34 0.21 8.07
C MET A 143 -0.54 -0.39 9.46
N LEU A 144 0.03 0.30 10.45
CA LEU A 144 -0.10 -0.01 11.88
C LEU A 144 -1.31 0.73 12.49
N GLU A 145 -1.48 0.68 13.81
CA GLU A 145 -2.61 1.28 14.52
C GLU A 145 -2.21 2.32 15.56
N ASN A 146 -3.02 3.35 15.58
CA ASN A 146 -3.38 4.20 16.72
C ASN A 146 -2.20 4.87 17.42
N ARG A 147 -1.34 5.59 16.64
CA ARG A 147 -0.26 6.42 17.22
C ARG A 147 -0.12 7.76 16.51
N SER A 148 -0.03 8.85 17.27
CA SER A 148 0.27 10.16 16.71
C SER A 148 1.73 10.31 16.30
N PHE A 149 2.01 11.30 15.44
CA PHE A 149 3.39 11.60 15.04
C PHE A 149 4.25 12.02 16.24
N ASP A 150 3.77 12.94 17.08
CA ASP A 150 4.53 13.40 18.24
C ASP A 150 4.72 12.28 19.28
N HIS A 151 3.80 11.34 19.40
CA HIS A 151 3.95 10.19 20.30
C HIS A 151 5.14 9.29 19.87
N ILE A 152 5.32 9.06 18.57
CA ILE A 152 6.41 8.22 18.04
C ILE A 152 7.71 9.01 17.86
N PHE A 153 7.67 10.21 17.26
CA PHE A 153 8.86 10.93 16.82
C PHE A 153 9.09 12.27 17.53
N GLY A 154 8.14 12.75 18.36
CA GLY A 154 8.25 14.06 19.03
C GLY A 154 9.46 14.20 19.95
N GLN A 155 9.98 13.11 20.49
CA GLN A 155 11.18 13.08 21.36
C GLN A 155 12.38 12.38 20.68
N SER A 156 12.34 12.18 19.35
CA SER A 156 13.38 11.46 18.61
C SER A 156 14.72 12.19 18.51
N GLY A 157 14.72 13.53 18.65
CA GLY A 157 15.90 14.35 18.43
C GLY A 157 16.33 14.44 16.95
N ILE A 158 15.54 13.95 16.00
CA ILE A 158 15.80 14.12 14.56
C ILE A 158 15.66 15.62 14.24
N PRO A 159 16.68 16.23 13.60
CA PRO A 159 16.61 17.66 13.25
C PRO A 159 15.48 17.99 12.28
N ASP A 160 15.06 19.24 12.27
CA ASP A 160 14.09 19.84 11.34
C ASP A 160 12.66 19.31 11.42
N LEU A 161 12.34 18.42 12.37
CA LEU A 161 10.97 17.97 12.59
C LEU A 161 10.08 19.07 13.18
N THR A 162 8.86 19.13 12.70
CA THR A 162 7.79 19.93 13.32
C THR A 162 7.23 19.16 14.51
N VAL A 163 7.62 19.53 15.72
CA VAL A 163 7.23 18.88 16.98
C VAL A 163 6.75 19.91 18.02
N ALA A 164 6.16 19.42 19.10
CA ALA A 164 5.68 20.27 20.18
C ALA A 164 6.78 21.19 20.75
N PRO A 165 6.54 22.52 20.86
CA PRO A 165 7.48 23.43 21.48
C PRO A 165 7.74 23.06 22.96
N PRO A 166 8.94 23.32 23.48
CA PRO A 166 9.22 23.12 24.92
C PRO A 166 8.21 23.85 25.81
N GLY A 167 7.70 23.13 26.81
CA GLY A 167 6.72 23.69 27.76
C GLY A 167 5.26 23.64 27.31
N THR A 168 4.98 23.01 26.18
CA THR A 168 3.59 22.72 25.77
C THR A 168 2.90 21.85 26.79
N THR A 169 1.65 22.20 27.14
CA THR A 169 0.82 21.49 28.11
C THR A 169 -0.62 21.37 27.65
N ASN A 170 -1.30 20.32 28.03
CA ASN A 170 -2.76 20.24 28.10
C ASN A 170 -3.20 20.31 29.58
N SER A 171 -4.45 20.67 29.85
CA SER A 171 -4.93 20.82 31.24
C SER A 171 -6.27 20.12 31.43
N TYR A 172 -6.40 19.44 32.58
CA TYR A 172 -7.67 18.86 33.02
C TYR A 172 -7.86 19.07 34.52
N ALA A 173 -9.06 19.48 34.95
CA ALA A 173 -9.44 19.70 36.34
C ALA A 173 -8.45 20.57 37.16
N GLY A 174 -7.82 21.55 36.48
CA GLY A 174 -6.85 22.46 37.11
C GLY A 174 -5.41 21.93 37.19
N THR A 175 -5.15 20.72 36.71
CA THR A 175 -3.81 20.12 36.59
C THR A 175 -3.31 20.29 35.17
N ALA A 176 -2.06 20.74 35.00
CA ALA A 176 -1.38 20.83 33.72
C ALA A 176 -0.52 19.58 33.49
N TYR A 177 -0.66 18.98 32.32
CA TYR A 177 0.08 17.81 31.88
C TYR A 177 1.03 18.22 30.74
N PRO A 178 2.35 18.24 30.98
CA PRO A 178 3.31 18.71 30.01
C PRO A 178 3.59 17.61 28.97
N VAL A 179 3.89 18.03 27.71
CA VAL A 179 4.53 17.19 26.72
C VAL A 179 5.92 16.81 27.23
N GLY A 180 6.30 15.55 27.06
CA GLY A 180 7.58 15.03 27.52
C GLY A 180 7.77 13.56 27.14
N GLY A 181 8.60 12.86 27.91
CA GLY A 181 8.88 11.43 27.73
C GLY A 181 9.76 10.90 28.88
N PRO A 182 10.08 9.60 28.86
CA PRO A 182 9.63 8.60 27.91
C PRO A 182 8.16 8.19 28.12
N ALA A 183 7.46 7.85 27.03
CA ALA A 183 6.11 7.32 27.09
C ALA A 183 6.08 5.87 27.61
N PRO A 184 4.99 5.44 28.28
CA PRO A 184 4.75 4.03 28.56
C PRO A 184 4.55 3.26 27.24
N THR A 185 4.96 2.00 27.21
CA THR A 185 4.79 1.15 26.01
C THR A 185 3.35 0.67 25.85
N THR A 186 2.58 0.63 26.95
CA THR A 186 1.18 0.19 27.00
C THR A 186 0.40 1.18 27.85
N MET A 187 -0.78 1.57 27.40
CA MET A 187 -1.67 2.47 28.15
C MET A 187 -2.49 1.71 29.22
N THR A 188 -2.91 2.41 30.27
CA THR A 188 -3.73 1.83 31.36
C THR A 188 -5.22 1.83 31.05
N ALA A 189 -5.65 2.65 30.09
CA ALA A 189 -7.00 2.71 29.54
C ALA A 189 -6.89 3.00 28.05
N ASP A 190 -7.86 2.57 27.26
CA ASP A 190 -7.89 2.88 25.84
C ASP A 190 -8.22 4.34 25.63
N PRO A 191 -7.34 5.12 24.95
CA PRO A 191 -7.64 6.51 24.71
C PRO A 191 -8.78 6.66 23.70
N GLY A 192 -9.68 7.61 23.93
CA GLY A 192 -10.78 7.91 23.02
C GLY A 192 -10.27 8.30 21.64
N HIS A 193 -10.79 7.70 20.58
CA HIS A 193 -10.42 7.98 19.19
C HIS A 193 -11.61 7.95 18.22
N GLU A 194 -12.83 7.82 18.75
CA GLU A 194 -14.04 8.02 17.95
C GLU A 194 -14.17 9.49 17.49
N PHE A 195 -15.01 9.72 16.49
CA PHE A 195 -15.16 11.05 15.89
C PHE A 195 -15.37 12.18 16.92
N LEU A 196 -16.24 11.97 17.92
CA LEU A 196 -16.50 12.99 18.94
C LEU A 196 -15.36 13.16 19.94
N ASP A 197 -14.59 12.10 20.21
CA ASP A 197 -13.38 12.18 21.02
C ASP A 197 -12.35 13.07 20.34
N VAL A 198 -12.14 12.86 19.05
CA VAL A 198 -11.21 13.67 18.25
C VAL A 198 -11.68 15.12 18.17
N VAL A 199 -12.99 15.36 18.10
CA VAL A 199 -13.54 16.73 18.18
C VAL A 199 -13.16 17.39 19.52
N GLU A 200 -13.31 16.70 20.64
CA GLU A 200 -12.92 17.23 21.95
C GLU A 200 -11.40 17.45 22.05
N GLN A 201 -10.60 16.49 21.61
CA GLN A 201 -9.14 16.58 21.61
C GLN A 201 -8.63 17.79 20.85
N LEU A 202 -9.20 18.03 19.66
CA LEU A 202 -8.79 19.11 18.77
C LEU A 202 -9.31 20.48 19.18
N ALA A 203 -10.55 20.57 19.69
CA ALA A 203 -11.25 21.84 19.93
C ALA A 203 -11.43 22.19 21.41
N GLY A 204 -10.85 21.37 22.33
CA GLY A 204 -10.84 21.64 23.76
C GLY A 204 -11.96 20.93 24.54
N THR A 205 -11.78 20.90 25.85
CA THR A 205 -12.67 20.19 26.81
C THR A 205 -14.14 20.48 26.59
N GLY A 206 -14.94 19.44 26.39
CA GLY A 206 -16.39 19.51 26.19
C GLY A 206 -16.81 20.06 24.83
N ALA A 207 -15.90 20.19 23.88
CA ALA A 207 -16.25 20.56 22.50
C ALA A 207 -17.16 19.52 21.88
N THR A 208 -18.08 19.97 21.04
CA THR A 208 -19.06 19.13 20.33
C THR A 208 -19.10 19.48 18.86
N TYR A 209 -19.48 18.53 18.03
CA TYR A 209 -19.70 18.74 16.60
C TYR A 209 -21.18 18.92 16.30
N PRO A 210 -21.60 20.08 15.74
CA PRO A 210 -22.97 20.25 15.29
C PRO A 210 -23.18 19.49 13.98
N PRO A 211 -24.08 18.48 13.90
CA PRO A 211 -24.29 17.70 12.68
C PRO A 211 -24.49 18.59 11.45
N GLY A 212 -23.70 18.35 10.39
CA GLY A 212 -23.71 19.16 9.17
C GLY A 212 -23.21 20.59 9.32
N GLY A 213 -22.66 20.95 10.47
CA GLY A 213 -22.08 22.26 10.73
C GLY A 213 -20.59 22.34 10.38
N PRO A 214 -19.99 23.55 10.52
CA PRO A 214 -18.55 23.66 10.36
C PRO A 214 -17.82 22.94 11.50
N TYR A 215 -16.65 22.36 11.18
CA TYR A 215 -15.78 21.79 12.22
C TYR A 215 -15.39 22.89 13.24
N PRO A 216 -15.41 22.61 14.56
CA PRO A 216 -15.04 23.58 15.57
C PRO A 216 -13.64 24.16 15.37
N ALA A 217 -13.40 25.34 15.96
CA ALA A 217 -12.05 25.93 15.94
C ALA A 217 -11.07 25.03 16.70
N ILE A 218 -9.96 24.70 16.07
CA ILE A 218 -8.95 23.79 16.60
C ILE A 218 -7.94 24.59 17.43
N ASP A 219 -7.70 24.15 18.67
CA ASP A 219 -6.67 24.70 19.56
C ASP A 219 -5.76 23.63 20.21
N MET A 220 -6.00 22.34 19.90
CA MET A 220 -5.22 21.18 20.37
C MET A 220 -5.20 21.03 21.90
N SER A 221 -6.25 21.47 22.62
CA SER A 221 -6.21 21.60 24.08
C SER A 221 -6.97 20.51 24.85
N GLY A 222 -7.69 19.61 24.18
CA GLY A 222 -8.61 18.68 24.82
C GLY A 222 -8.08 17.26 25.09
N PHE A 223 -6.88 16.89 24.67
CA PHE A 223 -6.37 15.52 24.76
C PHE A 223 -6.34 14.95 26.19
N ALA A 224 -5.79 15.69 27.15
CA ALA A 224 -5.76 15.24 28.54
C ALA A 224 -7.15 15.15 29.17
N ALA A 225 -8.09 16.01 28.78
CA ALA A 225 -9.46 16.00 29.26
C ALA A 225 -10.24 14.80 28.68
N ASN A 226 -10.12 14.55 27.40
CA ASN A 226 -10.73 13.40 26.74
C ASN A 226 -10.21 12.08 27.34
N TYR A 227 -8.88 11.91 27.45
CA TYR A 227 -8.30 10.70 28.03
C TYR A 227 -8.73 10.49 29.50
N ALA A 228 -8.81 11.54 30.28
CA ALA A 228 -9.24 11.45 31.68
C ALA A 228 -10.67 10.90 31.88
N THR A 229 -11.48 10.92 30.83
CA THR A 229 -12.90 10.51 30.89
C THR A 229 -13.23 9.39 29.87
N THR A 230 -12.22 8.85 29.18
CA THR A 230 -12.42 7.81 28.17
C THR A 230 -13.15 6.59 28.72
N THR A 231 -14.02 6.02 27.87
CA THR A 231 -14.66 4.72 28.10
C THR A 231 -14.57 3.85 26.84
N ASP A 232 -13.66 4.21 25.93
CA ASP A 232 -13.46 3.47 24.69
C ASP A 232 -13.13 2.00 24.96
N GLU A 233 -13.52 1.12 24.05
CA GLU A 233 -13.38 -0.33 24.21
C GLU A 233 -13.87 -0.87 25.57
N ASN A 234 -14.84 -0.18 26.21
CA ASN A 234 -15.34 -0.46 27.55
C ASN A 234 -14.27 -0.40 28.66
N THR A 235 -13.20 0.34 28.46
CA THR A 235 -12.17 0.53 29.48
C THR A 235 -12.67 1.39 30.65
N THR A 236 -12.01 1.25 31.78
CA THR A 236 -12.20 2.19 32.91
C THR A 236 -11.25 3.36 32.69
N PRO A 237 -11.71 4.61 32.84
CA PRO A 237 -10.86 5.78 32.75
C PRO A 237 -9.58 5.67 33.59
N PRO A 238 -8.45 6.26 33.13
CA PRO A 238 -7.17 6.16 33.82
C PRO A 238 -7.27 6.83 35.21
N THR A 239 -6.45 6.36 36.14
CA THR A 239 -6.30 7.07 37.42
C THR A 239 -5.60 8.41 37.19
N PRO A 240 -5.76 9.40 38.12
CA PRO A 240 -5.18 10.74 37.95
C PRO A 240 -3.68 10.76 37.63
N ASP A 241 -2.93 9.77 38.12
CA ASP A 241 -1.48 9.65 37.92
C ASP A 241 -1.12 9.30 36.48
N HIS A 242 -2.05 8.71 35.70
CA HIS A 242 -1.86 8.24 34.34
C HIS A 242 -2.50 9.13 33.27
N ILE A 243 -3.25 10.18 33.66
CA ILE A 243 -3.86 11.08 32.66
C ILE A 243 -2.79 11.74 31.79
N GLY A 244 -1.62 12.05 32.36
CA GLY A 244 -0.52 12.68 31.64
C GLY A 244 0.16 11.79 30.60
N ASP A 245 -0.04 10.49 30.66
CA ASP A 245 0.61 9.53 29.75
C ASP A 245 0.23 9.80 28.28
N ILE A 246 -0.97 10.33 28.02
CA ILE A 246 -1.44 10.71 26.70
C ILE A 246 -0.62 11.84 26.03
N MET A 247 0.12 12.63 26.83
CA MET A 247 0.96 13.76 26.42
C MET A 247 2.43 13.37 26.21
N LEU A 248 2.80 12.13 26.53
CA LEU A 248 4.18 11.67 26.48
C LEU A 248 4.51 11.09 25.10
N GLY A 249 5.75 11.34 24.64
CA GLY A 249 6.33 10.71 23.46
C GLY A 249 7.41 9.69 23.82
N PHE A 250 7.67 8.74 22.95
CA PHE A 250 8.77 7.79 23.10
C PHE A 250 10.12 8.49 22.98
N ASP A 251 11.09 8.09 23.79
CA ASP A 251 12.50 8.24 23.41
C ASP A 251 12.78 7.27 22.26
N THR A 252 12.51 7.75 21.05
CA THR A 252 12.43 6.91 19.86
C THR A 252 13.70 6.11 19.61
N ALA A 253 14.86 6.73 19.83
CA ALA A 253 16.15 6.08 19.61
C ALA A 253 16.38 4.88 20.55
N SER A 254 15.87 4.91 21.76
CA SER A 254 16.07 3.86 22.76
C SER A 254 14.89 2.91 22.90
N GLN A 255 13.65 3.41 22.74
CA GLN A 255 12.44 2.59 22.89
C GLN A 255 11.97 1.97 21.57
N LEU A 256 12.19 2.65 20.43
CA LEU A 256 11.76 2.25 19.10
C LEU A 256 12.94 2.25 18.11
N PRO A 257 14.02 1.48 18.38
CA PRO A 257 15.24 1.56 17.61
C PRO A 257 15.08 1.15 16.14
N THR A 258 14.11 0.28 15.82
CA THR A 258 13.80 -0.11 14.45
C THR A 258 13.24 1.06 13.66
N SER A 259 12.18 1.68 14.18
CA SER A 259 11.53 2.86 13.57
C SER A 259 12.50 4.03 13.46
N TYR A 260 13.32 4.29 14.50
CA TYR A 260 14.34 5.33 14.48
C TYR A 260 15.38 5.12 13.37
N ALA A 261 15.91 3.89 13.26
CA ALA A 261 16.91 3.56 12.24
C ALA A 261 16.32 3.67 10.82
N LEU A 262 15.05 3.29 10.64
CA LEU A 262 14.37 3.41 9.36
C LEU A 262 14.14 4.89 8.99
N ALA A 263 13.60 5.70 9.91
CA ALA A 263 13.35 7.12 9.71
C ALA A 263 14.63 7.91 9.38
N THR A 264 15.76 7.61 10.06
CA THR A 264 17.04 8.26 9.80
C THR A 264 17.76 7.76 8.54
N SER A 265 17.35 6.62 8.00
CA SER A 265 17.93 6.04 6.78
C SER A 265 17.19 6.43 5.50
N PHE A 266 15.96 6.94 5.59
CA PHE A 266 15.11 7.26 4.44
C PHE A 266 14.36 8.56 4.67
N ALA A 267 13.13 8.71 4.15
CA ALA A 267 12.32 9.90 4.35
C ALA A 267 11.32 9.73 5.50
N LEU A 268 11.37 10.63 6.46
CA LEU A 268 10.37 10.79 7.51
C LEU A 268 9.44 11.95 7.15
N CYS A 269 8.14 11.65 6.97
CA CYS A 269 7.14 12.65 6.60
C CYS A 269 6.48 13.19 7.89
N ASP A 270 6.74 14.43 8.24
CA ASP A 270 6.22 15.05 9.47
C ASP A 270 4.90 15.80 9.31
N GLN A 271 4.28 15.67 8.13
CA GLN A 271 2.97 16.25 7.80
C GLN A 271 2.03 15.20 7.17
N TRP A 272 2.12 13.94 7.60
CA TRP A 272 1.16 12.91 7.23
C TRP A 272 0.02 12.87 8.26
N PHE A 273 -1.20 13.03 7.79
CA PHE A 273 -2.40 13.09 8.62
C PHE A 273 -3.30 11.88 8.39
N SER A 274 -4.06 11.45 9.39
CA SER A 274 -5.20 10.59 9.14
C SER A 274 -6.22 11.30 8.25
N SER A 275 -6.98 10.54 7.46
CA SER A 275 -7.82 11.12 6.40
C SER A 275 -9.07 11.82 6.93
N ILE A 276 -9.53 11.42 8.12
CA ILE A 276 -10.63 12.07 8.84
C ILE A 276 -10.32 12.14 10.34
N PRO A 277 -10.92 13.08 11.07
CA PRO A 277 -10.83 13.14 12.53
C PRO A 277 -11.74 12.05 13.15
N GLY A 278 -11.26 10.81 13.21
CA GLY A 278 -12.08 9.70 13.66
C GLY A 278 -11.32 8.37 13.70
N PRO A 279 -12.05 7.26 13.88
CA PRO A 279 -11.49 5.97 14.23
C PRO A 279 -10.83 5.21 13.07
N THR A 280 -10.34 4.02 13.40
CA THR A 280 -9.61 3.07 12.55
C THR A 280 -10.30 2.78 11.20
N TRP A 281 -11.56 2.33 11.22
CA TRP A 281 -12.23 1.82 10.01
C TRP A 281 -12.31 2.83 8.87
N PRO A 282 -12.90 4.03 9.05
CA PRO A 282 -12.96 5.00 7.99
C PRO A 282 -11.56 5.43 7.52
N ASN A 283 -10.59 5.61 8.42
CA ASN A 283 -9.24 6.00 8.04
C ASN A 283 -8.55 4.94 7.18
N ARG A 284 -8.66 3.65 7.52
CA ARG A 284 -8.15 2.55 6.69
C ARG A 284 -8.83 2.48 5.32
N MET A 285 -10.14 2.76 5.25
CA MET A 285 -10.86 2.78 3.97
C MET A 285 -10.28 3.81 2.99
N PHE A 286 -9.77 4.94 3.46
CA PHE A 286 -9.14 5.95 2.58
C PHE A 286 -7.87 5.43 1.88
N VAL A 287 -7.10 4.52 2.49
CA VAL A 287 -5.99 3.84 1.80
C VAL A 287 -6.49 2.98 0.64
N HIS A 288 -7.67 2.38 0.80
CA HIS A 288 -8.21 1.43 -0.16
C HIS A 288 -9.05 2.08 -1.26
N ALA A 289 -9.56 3.30 -1.04
CA ALA A 289 -10.50 3.90 -1.99
C ALA A 289 -10.50 5.44 -2.03
N ALA A 290 -9.60 6.11 -1.32
CA ALA A 290 -9.61 7.57 -1.14
C ALA A 290 -10.96 8.11 -0.63
N SER A 291 -11.72 7.26 0.04
CA SER A 291 -13.05 7.51 0.60
C SER A 291 -13.38 6.44 1.64
N SER A 292 -14.21 6.79 2.61
CA SER A 292 -14.85 5.83 3.50
C SER A 292 -16.30 5.51 3.09
N ALA A 293 -16.74 5.90 1.89
CA ALA A 293 -18.13 5.85 1.41
C ALA A 293 -19.12 6.50 2.40
N GLY A 294 -18.69 7.56 3.05
CA GLY A 294 -19.46 8.31 4.04
C GLY A 294 -19.40 7.78 5.46
N LEU A 295 -18.65 6.72 5.75
CA LEU A 295 -18.44 6.23 7.11
C LEU A 295 -17.57 7.22 7.89
N ASP A 296 -18.08 7.72 9.01
CA ASP A 296 -17.43 8.71 9.90
C ASP A 296 -17.30 8.23 11.34
N HIS A 297 -17.56 6.95 11.61
CA HIS A 297 -17.57 6.32 12.94
C HIS A 297 -17.16 4.84 12.83
N SER A 298 -16.89 4.18 13.94
CA SER A 298 -16.68 2.72 13.97
C SER A 298 -17.98 1.98 13.60
N PRO A 299 -17.92 1.01 12.67
CA PRO A 299 -19.10 0.28 12.26
C PRO A 299 -19.59 -0.64 13.40
N SER A 300 -20.89 -0.75 13.53
CA SER A 300 -21.50 -1.72 14.44
C SER A 300 -21.19 -3.17 14.02
N THR A 301 -21.20 -4.08 14.99
CA THR A 301 -21.04 -5.52 14.75
C THR A 301 -22.02 -6.08 13.70
N THR A 302 -23.24 -5.52 13.63
CA THR A 302 -24.22 -5.89 12.60
C THR A 302 -23.83 -5.41 11.21
N GLN A 303 -23.24 -4.22 11.08
CA GLN A 303 -22.72 -3.71 9.81
C GLN A 303 -21.56 -4.57 9.33
N ILE A 304 -20.58 -4.83 10.19
CA ILE A 304 -19.44 -5.70 9.88
C ILE A 304 -19.91 -7.09 9.43
N ALA A 305 -20.80 -7.72 10.20
CA ALA A 305 -21.35 -9.04 9.86
C ALA A 305 -22.11 -9.05 8.51
N THR A 306 -22.75 -7.93 8.15
CA THR A 306 -23.41 -7.77 6.86
C THR A 306 -22.39 -7.66 5.73
N TRP A 307 -21.35 -6.86 5.89
CA TRP A 307 -20.31 -6.69 4.89
C TRP A 307 -19.49 -7.96 4.68
N GLU A 308 -19.28 -8.74 5.75
CA GLU A 308 -18.56 -10.01 5.67
C GLU A 308 -19.40 -11.18 5.11
N SER A 309 -20.70 -11.08 5.06
CA SER A 309 -21.53 -12.25 4.72
C SER A 309 -22.27 -12.20 3.39
N VAL A 310 -22.59 -11.01 2.85
CA VAL A 310 -23.57 -10.92 1.75
C VAL A 310 -23.05 -10.17 0.52
N SER A 311 -22.73 -8.90 0.64
CA SER A 311 -22.47 -8.05 -0.52
C SER A 311 -21.05 -7.48 -0.59
N GLY A 312 -20.32 -7.53 0.49
CA GLY A 312 -19.10 -6.77 0.70
C GLY A 312 -19.39 -5.27 0.89
N PHE A 313 -18.46 -4.57 1.50
CA PHE A 313 -18.49 -3.12 1.56
C PHE A 313 -18.13 -2.55 0.19
N THR A 314 -18.89 -1.57 -0.29
CA THR A 314 -18.74 -1.02 -1.64
C THR A 314 -18.47 0.47 -1.59
N PHE A 315 -17.50 0.90 -2.38
CA PHE A 315 -17.26 2.31 -2.65
C PHE A 315 -17.98 2.73 -3.93
N PRO A 316 -18.55 3.94 -4.01
CA PRO A 316 -19.27 4.38 -5.20
C PRO A 316 -18.46 4.34 -6.50
N HIS A 317 -17.16 4.62 -6.44
CA HIS A 317 -16.25 4.59 -7.59
C HIS A 317 -15.33 3.36 -7.62
N GLY A 318 -15.59 2.36 -6.78
CA GLY A 318 -14.74 1.18 -6.61
C GLY A 318 -13.56 1.43 -5.67
N SER A 319 -12.76 0.40 -5.49
CA SER A 319 -11.55 0.41 -4.67
C SER A 319 -10.29 0.54 -5.52
N LEU A 320 -9.15 0.77 -4.88
CA LEU A 320 -7.83 0.69 -5.50
C LEU A 320 -7.60 -0.70 -6.15
N TYR A 321 -8.10 -1.77 -5.52
CA TYR A 321 -8.02 -3.12 -6.08
C TYR A 321 -8.81 -3.26 -7.39
N ASP A 322 -10.00 -2.63 -7.46
CA ASP A 322 -10.80 -2.59 -8.69
C ASP A 322 -10.08 -1.82 -9.80
N ALA A 323 -9.47 -0.67 -9.48
CA ALA A 323 -8.72 0.15 -10.43
C ALA A 323 -7.46 -0.57 -10.95
N LEU A 324 -6.73 -1.25 -10.07
CA LEU A 324 -5.58 -2.08 -10.45
C LEU A 324 -5.99 -3.22 -11.39
N ASN A 325 -7.05 -3.95 -11.05
CA ASN A 325 -7.59 -5.02 -11.90
C ASN A 325 -8.00 -4.48 -13.28
N ALA A 326 -8.71 -3.35 -13.32
CA ALA A 326 -9.13 -2.71 -14.58
C ALA A 326 -7.94 -2.26 -15.45
N SER A 327 -6.80 -1.95 -14.82
CA SER A 327 -5.55 -1.56 -15.46
C SER A 327 -4.63 -2.74 -15.80
N GLY A 328 -5.06 -3.99 -15.52
CA GLY A 328 -4.26 -5.19 -15.74
C GLY A 328 -3.06 -5.32 -14.79
N LEU A 329 -3.09 -4.60 -13.67
CA LEU A 329 -2.09 -4.63 -12.63
C LEU A 329 -2.48 -5.65 -11.56
N GLN A 330 -1.49 -6.24 -10.90
CA GLN A 330 -1.71 -7.25 -9.88
C GLN A 330 -1.44 -6.68 -8.50
N TRP A 331 -2.15 -7.22 -7.51
CA TRP A 331 -2.03 -6.83 -6.13
C TRP A 331 -2.07 -8.05 -5.20
N ARG A 332 -1.59 -7.89 -3.99
CA ARG A 332 -1.57 -8.92 -2.96
C ARG A 332 -1.74 -8.30 -1.58
N ILE A 333 -2.32 -9.07 -0.66
CA ILE A 333 -2.44 -8.69 0.74
C ILE A 333 -1.70 -9.72 1.59
N TYR A 334 -0.95 -9.26 2.58
CA TYR A 334 -0.39 -10.10 3.62
C TYR A 334 -0.95 -9.69 4.96
N ASN A 335 -1.15 -10.67 5.81
CA ASN A 335 -1.51 -10.49 7.20
C ASN A 335 -0.42 -11.09 8.09
N ASP A 336 0.00 -10.32 9.09
CA ASP A 336 0.86 -10.85 10.14
C ASP A 336 0.02 -11.75 11.04
N ASN A 337 0.21 -13.04 10.91
CA ASN A 337 -0.40 -14.07 11.72
C ASN A 337 0.61 -14.70 12.69
N THR A 338 1.68 -13.99 13.02
CA THR A 338 2.66 -14.42 14.01
C THR A 338 2.25 -13.95 15.40
N ASP A 339 2.60 -14.72 16.43
CA ASP A 339 2.48 -14.28 17.82
C ASP A 339 3.86 -13.77 18.26
N ALA A 340 3.99 -12.46 18.48
CA ALA A 340 5.24 -11.82 18.85
C ALA A 340 5.87 -12.37 20.14
N TYR A 341 5.06 -13.00 21.00
CA TYR A 341 5.48 -13.56 22.27
C TYR A 341 5.62 -15.09 22.26
N SER A 342 5.34 -15.75 21.14
CA SER A 342 5.44 -17.20 21.02
C SER A 342 6.86 -17.63 20.64
N ASP A 343 7.36 -18.69 21.31
CA ASP A 343 8.56 -19.41 20.88
C ASP A 343 8.36 -20.09 19.50
N ASN A 344 7.09 -20.21 19.06
CA ASN A 344 6.73 -20.65 17.73
C ASN A 344 5.90 -19.54 17.04
N PRO A 345 6.54 -18.66 16.25
CA PRO A 345 5.87 -17.55 15.59
C PRO A 345 4.74 -17.96 14.61
N GLN A 346 4.60 -19.26 14.31
CA GLN A 346 3.51 -19.78 13.49
C GLN A 346 2.26 -20.18 14.30
N ASN A 347 2.28 -20.06 15.62
CA ASN A 347 1.15 -20.34 16.50
C ASN A 347 0.29 -19.11 16.83
N GLY A 348 0.43 -18.02 16.09
CA GLY A 348 -0.44 -16.86 16.24
C GLY A 348 -1.92 -17.25 16.10
N SER A 349 -2.80 -16.53 16.78
CA SER A 349 -4.26 -16.64 16.60
C SER A 349 -4.63 -16.08 15.21
N ALA A 350 -4.16 -16.77 14.19
CA ALA A 350 -4.27 -16.31 12.82
C ALA A 350 -5.70 -16.43 12.33
N LEU A 351 -6.44 -15.36 12.45
CA LEU A 351 -7.46 -15.06 11.47
C LEU A 351 -6.73 -14.48 10.26
N GLY A 352 -6.50 -15.26 9.23
CA GLY A 352 -5.94 -14.80 7.97
C GLY A 352 -6.89 -13.87 7.19
N ALA A 353 -7.87 -13.28 7.88
CA ALA A 353 -8.83 -12.35 7.32
C ALA A 353 -9.08 -11.26 8.36
N ILE A 354 -8.72 -10.04 8.02
CA ILE A 354 -8.93 -8.86 8.85
C ILE A 354 -10.22 -8.19 8.39
N PRO A 355 -11.17 -7.93 9.27
CA PRO A 355 -12.48 -7.42 8.88
C PRO A 355 -12.42 -6.16 8.01
N GLN A 356 -11.48 -5.24 8.27
CA GLN A 356 -11.35 -3.99 7.52
C GLN A 356 -11.03 -4.22 6.04
N VAL A 357 -10.29 -5.28 5.71
CA VAL A 357 -9.92 -5.62 4.32
C VAL A 357 -10.82 -6.70 3.76
N SER A 358 -11.11 -7.75 4.55
CA SER A 358 -11.96 -8.86 4.11
C SER A 358 -13.41 -8.45 3.89
N ALA A 359 -13.88 -7.38 4.56
CA ALA A 359 -15.20 -6.80 4.32
C ALA A 359 -15.33 -6.14 2.95
N LEU A 360 -14.23 -5.76 2.28
CA LEU A 360 -14.28 -5.08 0.99
C LEU A 360 -14.81 -6.00 -0.09
N LYS A 361 -15.72 -5.48 -0.91
CA LYS A 361 -16.21 -6.21 -2.08
C LYS A 361 -15.05 -6.49 -3.05
N GLY A 362 -14.96 -7.72 -3.51
CA GLY A 362 -13.92 -8.14 -4.47
C GLY A 362 -12.62 -8.59 -3.82
N VAL A 363 -12.47 -8.43 -2.50
CA VAL A 363 -11.39 -9.04 -1.74
C VAL A 363 -11.88 -10.35 -1.12
N THR A 364 -11.16 -11.42 -1.39
CA THR A 364 -11.46 -12.77 -0.88
C THR A 364 -10.35 -13.26 0.05
N LEU A 365 -10.61 -14.29 0.82
CA LEU A 365 -9.57 -14.90 1.64
C LEU A 365 -8.37 -15.40 0.81
N LEU A 366 -8.59 -15.79 -0.45
CA LEU A 366 -7.51 -16.26 -1.33
C LEU A 366 -6.54 -15.13 -1.70
N ASP A 367 -6.95 -13.88 -1.59
CA ASP A 367 -6.12 -12.69 -1.83
C ASP A 367 -5.26 -12.33 -0.60
N VAL A 368 -5.64 -12.84 0.59
CA VAL A 368 -4.93 -12.59 1.86
C VAL A 368 -3.97 -13.74 2.16
N ASN A 369 -2.71 -13.46 2.28
CA ASN A 369 -1.64 -14.44 2.47
C ASN A 369 -0.99 -14.27 3.85
N SER A 370 -0.42 -15.35 4.37
CA SER A 370 0.35 -15.29 5.61
C SER A 370 1.67 -14.55 5.40
N LEU A 371 2.00 -13.64 6.30
CA LEU A 371 3.29 -12.93 6.28
C LEU A 371 4.49 -13.89 6.45
N THR A 372 4.28 -15.08 7.01
CA THR A 372 5.35 -16.11 7.12
C THR A 372 5.94 -16.50 5.76
N HIS A 373 5.19 -16.31 4.67
CA HIS A 373 5.65 -16.59 3.31
C HIS A 373 6.26 -15.37 2.62
N PHE A 374 6.06 -14.16 3.16
CA PHE A 374 6.42 -12.91 2.51
C PHE A 374 7.89 -12.88 2.04
N ALA A 375 8.82 -13.16 2.93
CA ALA A 375 10.24 -13.12 2.59
C ALA A 375 10.63 -14.14 1.50
N SER A 376 10.01 -15.34 1.50
CA SER A 376 10.25 -16.35 0.46
C SER A 376 9.61 -15.99 -0.87
N ASP A 377 8.41 -15.41 -0.85
CA ASP A 377 7.69 -14.98 -2.06
C ASP A 377 8.47 -13.89 -2.81
N LEU A 378 9.10 -12.97 -2.09
CA LEU A 378 9.91 -11.90 -2.69
C LEU A 378 11.22 -12.41 -3.35
N GLN A 379 11.65 -13.64 -3.09
CA GLN A 379 12.82 -14.24 -3.75
C GLN A 379 12.48 -14.90 -5.09
N GLY A 380 11.20 -15.13 -5.36
CA GLY A 380 10.68 -15.73 -6.59
C GLY A 380 10.13 -14.70 -7.57
N PRO A 381 9.40 -15.16 -8.61
CA PRO A 381 8.60 -14.28 -9.46
C PRO A 381 7.54 -13.54 -8.63
N TYR A 382 7.60 -12.22 -8.61
CA TYR A 382 6.68 -11.39 -7.84
C TYR A 382 5.98 -10.37 -8.77
N PRO A 383 4.83 -10.72 -9.34
CA PRO A 383 4.17 -9.92 -10.36
C PRO A 383 3.28 -8.80 -9.82
N TYR A 384 3.28 -8.55 -8.50
CA TYR A 384 2.35 -7.63 -7.86
C TYR A 384 2.93 -6.22 -7.82
N GLN A 385 2.19 -5.25 -8.40
CA GLN A 385 2.53 -3.82 -8.36
C GLN A 385 2.17 -3.19 -7.02
N TYR A 386 1.15 -3.73 -6.34
CA TYR A 386 0.69 -3.25 -5.05
C TYR A 386 0.62 -4.39 -4.04
N THR A 387 1.17 -4.17 -2.85
CA THR A 387 1.10 -5.11 -1.73
C THR A 387 0.71 -4.36 -0.47
N PHE A 388 -0.41 -4.75 0.12
CA PHE A 388 -0.85 -4.22 1.40
C PHE A 388 -0.53 -5.22 2.52
N ILE A 389 -0.01 -4.74 3.64
CA ILE A 389 0.42 -5.57 4.76
C ILE A 389 -0.32 -5.12 6.02
N GLU A 390 -1.07 -6.05 6.58
CA GLU A 390 -1.83 -5.88 7.81
C GLU A 390 -1.07 -6.45 9.00
N PRO A 391 -1.08 -5.77 10.15
CA PRO A 391 -0.50 -6.29 11.38
C PRO A 391 -1.38 -7.39 12.01
N ASN A 392 -0.86 -8.02 13.06
CA ASN A 392 -1.60 -8.85 13.98
C ASN A 392 -2.26 -7.98 15.06
N TYR A 393 -3.55 -8.16 15.26
CA TYR A 393 -4.35 -7.41 16.23
C TYR A 393 -4.42 -8.07 17.63
N GLY A 394 -3.54 -9.04 17.92
CA GLY A 394 -3.45 -9.71 19.20
C GLY A 394 -4.41 -10.89 19.41
N ASP A 395 -4.68 -11.27 20.64
CA ASP A 395 -5.62 -12.37 20.95
C ASP A 395 -7.07 -11.91 20.91
N ILE A 396 -7.59 -11.80 19.70
CA ILE A 396 -8.94 -11.36 19.42
C ILE A 396 -9.99 -12.26 20.08
N THR A 397 -9.71 -13.56 20.23
CA THR A 397 -10.64 -14.48 20.88
C THR A 397 -10.74 -14.21 22.38
N ALA A 398 -9.73 -13.58 22.94
CA ALA A 398 -9.69 -13.12 24.32
C ALA A 398 -10.21 -11.67 24.47
N ASP A 399 -10.58 -11.01 23.37
CA ASP A 399 -10.99 -9.60 23.37
C ASP A 399 -9.90 -8.68 23.92
N THR A 400 -8.68 -8.88 23.44
CA THR A 400 -7.49 -8.14 23.84
C THR A 400 -6.52 -7.98 22.67
N TYR A 401 -5.81 -6.87 22.63
CA TYR A 401 -4.78 -6.57 21.65
C TYR A 401 -3.41 -7.19 21.99
N VAL A 402 -3.26 -7.77 23.17
CA VAL A 402 -1.97 -8.26 23.66
C VAL A 402 -1.41 -9.37 22.81
N GLY A 403 -0.12 -9.26 22.46
CA GLY A 403 0.61 -10.21 21.62
C GLY A 403 0.49 -9.92 20.13
N GLY A 404 -0.09 -8.78 19.79
CA GLY A 404 -0.18 -8.29 18.42
C GLY A 404 1.09 -7.64 17.88
N SER A 405 0.99 -7.14 16.67
CA SER A 405 2.01 -6.31 16.03
C SER A 405 1.43 -5.01 15.48
N SER A 406 0.21 -4.66 15.87
CA SER A 406 -0.46 -3.45 15.41
C SER A 406 0.03 -2.18 16.08
N GLN A 407 0.61 -2.29 17.28
CA GLN A 407 0.97 -1.20 18.20
C GLN A 407 -0.24 -0.47 18.80
N HIS A 408 -1.42 -1.10 18.84
CA HIS A 408 -2.59 -0.55 19.52
C HIS A 408 -2.23 -0.07 20.95
N PRO A 409 -2.81 1.03 21.47
CA PRO A 409 -2.45 1.58 22.78
C PRO A 409 -2.54 0.59 23.94
N MET A 410 -3.44 -0.39 23.85
CA MET A 410 -3.62 -1.44 24.86
C MET A 410 -2.65 -2.62 24.72
N ASP A 411 -1.80 -2.64 23.70
CA ASP A 411 -0.67 -3.55 23.55
C ASP A 411 0.66 -2.79 23.63
N ASP A 412 1.78 -3.52 23.67
CA ASP A 412 3.09 -2.87 23.60
C ASP A 412 3.55 -2.64 22.15
N VAL A 413 4.63 -1.89 22.00
CA VAL A 413 5.19 -1.55 20.69
C VAL A 413 6.16 -2.62 20.15
N TYR A 414 6.47 -3.66 20.91
CA TYR A 414 7.48 -4.66 20.60
C TYR A 414 7.17 -5.45 19.32
N GLY A 415 5.93 -5.94 19.22
CA GLY A 415 5.47 -6.71 18.06
C GLY A 415 5.52 -5.90 16.77
N GLY A 416 5.06 -4.64 16.81
CA GLY A 416 5.06 -3.76 15.66
C GLY A 416 6.45 -3.34 15.19
N GLU A 417 7.38 -3.06 16.12
CA GLU A 417 8.79 -2.86 15.78
C GLU A 417 9.39 -4.09 15.08
N GLY A 418 9.03 -5.30 15.57
CA GLY A 418 9.42 -6.56 14.93
C GLY A 418 8.85 -6.73 13.52
N LEU A 419 7.58 -6.35 13.33
CA LEU A 419 6.91 -6.39 12.04
C LEU A 419 7.56 -5.42 11.03
N ILE A 420 7.78 -4.16 11.43
CA ILE A 420 8.48 -3.16 10.59
C ILE A 420 9.83 -3.69 10.14
N LYS A 421 10.61 -4.26 11.07
CA LYS A 421 11.92 -4.87 10.77
C LYS A 421 11.79 -6.01 9.76
N ALA A 422 10.88 -6.94 9.98
CA ALA A 422 10.70 -8.12 9.14
C ALA A 422 10.29 -7.74 7.71
N VAL A 423 9.36 -6.80 7.58
CA VAL A 423 8.88 -6.30 6.27
C VAL A 423 10.00 -5.58 5.53
N TYR A 424 10.66 -4.64 6.18
CA TYR A 424 11.78 -3.90 5.56
C TYR A 424 12.90 -4.84 5.11
N GLU A 425 13.36 -5.73 5.98
CA GLU A 425 14.49 -6.62 5.68
C GLU A 425 14.15 -7.63 4.58
N ALA A 426 12.90 -8.11 4.52
CA ALA A 426 12.45 -8.97 3.43
C ALA A 426 12.52 -8.26 2.07
N ILE A 427 12.03 -7.01 1.99
CA ILE A 427 12.07 -6.21 0.77
C ILE A 427 13.53 -5.84 0.44
N ARG A 428 14.27 -5.35 1.43
CA ARG A 428 15.66 -4.88 1.27
C ARG A 428 16.60 -5.97 0.73
N ASN A 429 16.41 -7.20 1.18
CA ASN A 429 17.26 -8.34 0.82
C ASN A 429 16.67 -9.17 -0.35
N SER A 430 15.65 -8.66 -1.04
CA SER A 430 15.05 -9.28 -2.22
C SER A 430 15.62 -8.73 -3.53
N PRO A 431 15.47 -9.46 -4.65
CA PRO A 431 15.78 -8.94 -5.98
C PRO A 431 14.97 -7.70 -6.38
N LEU A 432 13.85 -7.42 -5.70
CA LEU A 432 12.95 -6.31 -6.00
C LEU A 432 13.45 -4.96 -5.46
N TRP A 433 14.42 -4.96 -4.55
CA TRP A 433 14.82 -3.77 -3.78
C TRP A 433 15.04 -2.52 -4.63
N SER A 434 15.77 -2.66 -5.74
CA SER A 434 16.13 -1.50 -6.59
C SER A 434 14.95 -0.77 -7.22
N THR A 435 13.78 -1.41 -7.26
CA THR A 435 12.54 -0.89 -7.86
C THR A 435 11.38 -0.84 -6.86
N SER A 436 11.67 -0.96 -5.57
CA SER A 436 10.67 -1.00 -4.50
C SER A 436 10.45 0.36 -3.85
N LEU A 437 9.20 0.59 -3.46
CA LEU A 437 8.73 1.60 -2.53
C LEU A 437 8.03 0.92 -1.38
N LEU A 438 8.41 1.23 -0.13
CA LEU A 438 7.67 0.84 1.06
C LEU A 438 7.19 2.10 1.78
N ILE A 439 5.92 2.15 2.14
CA ILE A 439 5.31 3.16 3.00
C ILE A 439 4.95 2.47 4.31
N VAL A 440 5.50 2.94 5.42
CA VAL A 440 5.12 2.51 6.78
C VAL A 440 4.36 3.67 7.40
N THR A 441 3.10 3.46 7.77
CA THR A 441 2.25 4.50 8.36
C THR A 441 1.27 3.89 9.37
N TYR A 442 0.47 4.75 9.99
CA TYR A 442 -0.55 4.40 10.96
C TYR A 442 -1.91 4.91 10.48
N ASP A 443 -2.98 4.27 10.87
CA ASP A 443 -4.33 4.61 10.42
C ASP A 443 -4.87 5.90 11.04
N GLU A 444 -4.69 6.07 12.35
CA GLU A 444 -5.07 7.27 13.08
C GLU A 444 -4.21 7.41 14.35
N HIS A 445 -4.44 8.44 15.15
CA HIS A 445 -3.52 8.87 16.22
C HIS A 445 -3.73 8.16 17.58
N GLY A 446 -4.77 7.35 17.77
CA GLY A 446 -5.06 6.60 19.00
C GLY A 446 -5.31 7.49 20.22
N GLY A 447 -5.89 8.66 20.03
CA GLY A 447 -6.12 9.62 21.12
C GLY A 447 -4.87 10.33 21.64
N PHE A 448 -3.66 9.95 21.19
CA PHE A 448 -2.41 10.56 21.63
C PHE A 448 -2.26 12.00 21.15
N TYR A 449 -1.68 12.83 22.01
CA TYR A 449 -1.41 14.23 21.69
C TYR A 449 -0.53 14.37 20.44
N ASP A 450 -0.86 15.37 19.65
CA ASP A 450 -0.03 15.89 18.56
C ASP A 450 -0.06 17.42 18.56
N SER A 451 1.02 18.06 18.14
CA SER A 451 1.18 19.51 18.22
C SER A 451 0.69 20.26 17.00
N VAL A 452 0.41 19.58 15.89
CA VAL A 452 0.05 20.23 14.63
C VAL A 452 -1.44 20.08 14.35
N ALA A 453 -2.12 21.22 14.22
CA ALA A 453 -3.53 21.24 13.89
C ALA A 453 -3.76 20.67 12.47
N PRO A 454 -4.70 19.71 12.30
CA PRO A 454 -4.99 19.15 10.98
C PRO A 454 -5.55 20.20 10.03
N PRO A 455 -5.08 20.22 8.75
CA PRO A 455 -5.54 21.17 7.74
C PRO A 455 -6.92 20.80 7.19
N ALA A 456 -7.50 21.73 6.43
CA ALA A 456 -8.66 21.44 5.59
C ALA A 456 -8.30 20.44 4.49
N ALA A 457 -9.29 19.69 4.04
CA ALA A 457 -9.16 18.66 3.01
C ALA A 457 -10.20 18.81 1.91
N THR A 458 -9.89 18.32 0.71
CA THR A 458 -10.87 18.15 -0.35
C THR A 458 -11.77 16.96 -0.02
N PRO A 459 -13.09 17.09 0.08
CA PRO A 459 -13.98 15.95 0.25
C PRO A 459 -13.86 14.94 -0.92
N PRO A 460 -14.12 13.64 -0.69
CA PRO A 460 -14.10 12.64 -1.76
C PRO A 460 -15.02 12.98 -2.94
N ASN A 461 -16.19 13.57 -2.69
CA ASN A 461 -17.20 13.89 -3.70
C ASN A 461 -17.54 12.68 -4.59
N ASP A 462 -17.55 11.49 -3.99
CA ASP A 462 -17.78 10.21 -4.66
C ASP A 462 -19.25 9.84 -4.81
N GLY A 463 -20.17 10.72 -4.38
CA GLY A 463 -21.60 10.48 -4.41
C GLY A 463 -22.09 9.53 -3.30
N SER A 464 -21.24 9.20 -2.31
CA SER A 464 -21.68 8.48 -1.11
C SER A 464 -22.77 9.29 -0.41
N GLY A 465 -23.86 8.60 -0.13
CA GLY A 465 -24.99 9.21 0.58
C GLY A 465 -24.79 9.24 2.10
N SER A 466 -25.83 9.65 2.82
CA SER A 466 -25.81 9.70 4.29
C SER A 466 -25.98 8.34 4.99
N THR A 467 -25.89 7.21 4.26
CA THR A 467 -26.19 5.87 4.81
C THR A 467 -25.26 5.51 5.98
N TYR A 468 -24.01 5.91 5.91
CA TYR A 468 -22.97 5.63 6.92
C TYR A 468 -22.45 6.91 7.61
N ASN A 469 -22.97 8.09 7.25
CA ASN A 469 -22.57 9.36 7.81
C ASN A 469 -23.44 9.69 9.04
N GLN A 470 -22.97 9.31 10.20
CA GLN A 470 -23.72 9.45 11.45
C GLN A 470 -23.78 10.90 11.93
N TYR A 471 -22.71 11.67 11.68
CA TYR A 471 -22.55 13.03 12.17
C TYR A 471 -22.83 14.10 11.10
N ASP A 472 -23.23 13.71 9.88
CA ASP A 472 -23.29 14.61 8.73
C ASP A 472 -21.95 15.35 8.51
N PHE A 473 -20.84 14.64 8.71
CA PHE A 473 -19.50 15.19 8.51
C PHE A 473 -19.25 15.44 7.03
N ALA A 474 -18.67 16.60 6.71
CA ALA A 474 -18.44 17.03 5.33
C ALA A 474 -17.18 16.43 4.69
N PHE A 475 -16.36 15.69 5.42
CA PHE A 475 -15.07 15.16 4.98
C PHE A 475 -14.09 16.24 4.46
N ASP A 476 -14.25 17.46 4.94
CA ASP A 476 -13.49 18.64 4.56
C ASP A 476 -12.33 18.98 5.52
N ARG A 477 -12.04 18.08 6.45
CA ARG A 477 -10.98 18.18 7.46
C ARG A 477 -10.23 16.86 7.56
N LEU A 478 -8.87 16.93 7.62
CA LEU A 478 -8.04 15.80 8.00
C LEU A 478 -8.14 15.54 9.51
N GLY A 479 -7.76 14.35 9.94
CA GLY A 479 -7.57 14.03 11.35
C GLY A 479 -6.16 14.40 11.85
N VAL A 480 -5.79 13.92 13.01
CA VAL A 480 -4.50 14.17 13.66
C VAL A 480 -3.36 13.53 12.86
N ARG A 481 -2.15 14.10 12.97
CA ARG A 481 -0.96 13.52 12.31
C ARG A 481 -0.66 12.12 12.84
N VAL A 482 -0.20 11.31 11.90
CA VAL A 482 0.31 9.96 12.15
C VAL A 482 1.74 9.83 11.64
N PRO A 483 2.55 8.91 12.19
CA PRO A 483 3.88 8.65 11.68
C PRO A 483 3.83 8.10 10.25
N ALA A 484 4.73 8.56 9.38
CA ALA A 484 4.90 7.97 8.06
C ALA A 484 6.37 7.99 7.63
N ILE A 485 6.87 6.82 7.23
CA ILE A 485 8.23 6.65 6.72
C ILE A 485 8.13 6.13 5.29
N VAL A 486 8.73 6.85 4.35
CA VAL A 486 8.77 6.47 2.94
C VAL A 486 10.15 5.93 2.60
N VAL A 487 10.19 4.67 2.19
CA VAL A 487 11.42 3.87 2.05
C VAL A 487 11.61 3.46 0.61
N SER A 488 12.70 3.86 0.02
CA SER A 488 13.14 3.39 -1.30
C SER A 488 14.66 3.61 -1.45
N PRO A 489 15.38 2.77 -2.18
CA PRO A 489 16.78 3.05 -2.47
C PRO A 489 16.99 4.27 -3.37
N LEU A 490 15.93 4.87 -3.88
CA LEU A 490 15.94 6.08 -4.70
C LEU A 490 15.74 7.37 -3.88
N ILE A 491 15.65 7.25 -2.56
CA ILE A 491 15.52 8.36 -1.60
C ILE A 491 16.86 8.55 -0.89
N GLU A 492 17.27 9.80 -0.71
CA GLU A 492 18.45 10.13 0.10
C GLU A 492 18.27 9.73 1.57
N ALA A 493 19.37 9.60 2.32
CA ALA A 493 19.30 9.30 3.75
C ALA A 493 18.92 10.55 4.55
N GLY A 494 18.12 10.36 5.61
CA GLY A 494 17.82 11.41 6.58
C GLY A 494 16.98 12.55 6.02
N VAL A 495 16.12 12.27 5.05
CA VAL A 495 15.18 13.27 4.52
C VAL A 495 14.07 13.50 5.54
N VAL A 496 13.80 14.75 5.87
CA VAL A 496 12.56 15.19 6.54
C VAL A 496 11.70 15.88 5.51
N ASP A 497 10.49 15.36 5.29
CA ASP A 497 9.56 15.90 4.29
C ASP A 497 8.35 16.55 4.96
N HIS A 498 8.14 17.83 4.67
CA HIS A 498 7.06 18.66 5.22
C HIS A 498 5.85 18.76 4.28
N THR A 499 5.78 17.92 3.26
CA THR A 499 4.63 17.88 2.36
C THR A 499 3.42 17.31 3.08
N VAL A 500 2.27 17.98 2.97
CA VAL A 500 1.03 17.51 3.56
C VAL A 500 0.51 16.30 2.79
N TYR A 501 0.33 15.19 3.50
CA TYR A 501 -0.25 13.95 3.00
C TYR A 501 -1.45 13.54 3.86
N ASP A 502 -2.27 12.66 3.28
CA ASP A 502 -3.20 11.82 4.01
C ASP A 502 -3.19 10.40 3.42
N HIS A 503 -4.01 9.49 3.92
CA HIS A 503 -4.04 8.11 3.40
C HIS A 503 -4.41 8.03 1.91
N SER A 504 -5.14 9.03 1.39
CA SER A 504 -5.42 9.13 -0.05
C SER A 504 -4.17 9.40 -0.90
N SER A 505 -3.04 9.74 -0.27
CA SER A 505 -1.74 9.85 -0.92
C SER A 505 -1.20 8.51 -1.41
N VAL A 506 -1.67 7.39 -0.83
CA VAL A 506 -1.34 6.04 -1.30
C VAL A 506 -1.98 5.75 -2.66
N PRO A 507 -3.32 5.81 -2.85
CA PRO A 507 -3.91 5.68 -4.18
C PRO A 507 -3.40 6.74 -5.16
N ALA A 508 -3.25 8.01 -4.75
CA ALA A 508 -2.66 9.04 -5.61
C ALA A 508 -1.24 8.70 -6.11
N THR A 509 -0.42 8.07 -5.26
CA THR A 509 0.91 7.58 -5.65
C THR A 509 0.79 6.45 -6.67
N MET A 510 -0.10 5.46 -6.43
CA MET A 510 -0.33 4.34 -7.34
C MET A 510 -0.80 4.80 -8.72
N GLU A 511 -1.78 5.70 -8.76
CA GLU A 511 -2.31 6.28 -10.00
C GLU A 511 -1.21 6.90 -10.86
N ARG A 512 -0.39 7.73 -10.23
CA ARG A 512 0.66 8.49 -10.92
C ARG A 512 1.90 7.66 -11.24
N LEU A 513 2.15 6.57 -10.51
CA LEU A 513 3.19 5.61 -10.84
C LEU A 513 2.79 4.72 -12.01
N PHE A 514 1.54 4.27 -12.06
CA PHE A 514 1.09 3.23 -12.99
C PHE A 514 0.13 3.74 -14.06
N GLY A 515 -0.26 5.01 -14.04
CA GLY A 515 -0.93 5.69 -15.15
C GLY A 515 -2.43 5.43 -15.27
N PHE A 516 -3.14 5.20 -14.17
CA PHE A 516 -4.60 5.15 -14.15
C PHE A 516 -5.20 6.42 -13.48
N GLY A 517 -6.49 6.63 -13.63
CA GLY A 517 -7.17 7.83 -13.13
C GLY A 517 -7.52 7.76 -11.65
N PRO A 518 -7.80 8.92 -11.02
CA PRO A 518 -8.16 8.98 -9.61
C PRO A 518 -9.53 8.34 -9.33
N LEU A 519 -9.66 7.81 -8.12
CA LEU A 519 -10.88 7.18 -7.62
C LEU A 519 -11.91 8.25 -7.20
N THR A 520 -11.44 9.34 -6.59
CA THR A 520 -12.28 10.38 -6.00
C THR A 520 -11.65 11.78 -6.20
N ALA A 521 -12.33 12.82 -5.78
CA ALA A 521 -11.75 14.15 -5.75
C ALA A 521 -10.64 14.28 -4.67
N ARG A 522 -10.65 13.42 -3.64
CA ARG A 522 -9.66 13.45 -2.56
C ARG A 522 -8.28 13.06 -3.08
N ASP A 523 -8.11 11.90 -3.69
CA ASP A 523 -6.83 11.42 -4.23
C ASP A 523 -6.39 12.22 -5.47
N ALA A 524 -7.33 12.72 -6.27
CA ALA A 524 -7.01 13.68 -7.33
C ALA A 524 -6.28 14.93 -6.80
N ALA A 525 -6.69 15.41 -5.61
CA ALA A 525 -6.12 16.60 -4.96
C ALA A 525 -4.96 16.27 -4.01
N ALA A 526 -4.81 15.03 -3.58
CA ALA A 526 -3.76 14.61 -2.65
C ALA A 526 -2.37 14.72 -3.27
N ASN A 527 -1.38 15.04 -2.43
CA ASN A 527 0.02 14.92 -2.80
C ASN A 527 0.42 13.44 -2.89
N ASP A 528 1.44 13.15 -3.70
CA ASP A 528 2.05 11.82 -3.83
C ASP A 528 3.52 11.84 -3.43
N VAL A 529 4.10 10.67 -3.14
CA VAL A 529 5.48 10.57 -2.63
C VAL A 529 6.56 10.56 -3.72
N ARG A 530 6.23 10.71 -5.00
CA ARG A 530 7.18 10.56 -6.11
C ARG A 530 8.29 11.60 -6.12
N HIS A 531 8.06 12.80 -5.59
CA HIS A 531 9.09 13.86 -5.51
C HIS A 531 10.25 13.47 -4.57
N LEU A 532 10.05 12.49 -3.68
CA LEU A 532 11.11 11.96 -2.83
C LEU A 532 12.14 11.11 -3.59
N PHE A 533 11.81 10.62 -4.77
CA PHE A 533 12.73 9.84 -5.61
C PHE A 533 13.72 10.75 -6.32
N THR A 534 14.66 11.31 -5.57
CA THR A 534 15.65 12.29 -6.07
C THR A 534 16.84 11.63 -6.74
N LEU A 535 17.07 10.35 -6.48
CA LEU A 535 18.21 9.61 -7.01
C LEU A 535 17.86 8.89 -8.32
N THR A 536 18.81 8.91 -9.25
CA THR A 536 18.67 8.25 -10.55
C THR A 536 19.09 6.78 -10.53
N SER A 537 19.76 6.35 -9.47
CA SER A 537 20.18 4.96 -9.24
C SER A 537 19.99 4.58 -7.79
N ALA A 538 19.74 3.30 -7.55
CA ALA A 538 19.54 2.76 -6.22
C ALA A 538 20.80 2.94 -5.35
N ARG A 539 20.62 3.44 -4.13
CA ARG A 539 21.67 3.53 -3.11
C ARG A 539 22.18 2.14 -2.70
N THR A 540 23.46 2.04 -2.45
CA THR A 540 24.11 0.80 -1.98
C THR A 540 24.35 0.75 -0.47
N ASP A 541 24.22 1.88 0.22
CA ASP A 541 24.46 2.08 1.65
C ASP A 541 23.22 1.90 2.54
N CYS A 542 22.06 1.57 1.97
CA CYS A 542 20.86 1.27 2.74
C CYS A 542 21.10 0.07 3.68
N PRO A 543 20.69 0.15 4.96
CA PRO A 543 20.88 -0.94 5.92
C PRO A 543 20.32 -2.27 5.40
N THR A 544 21.08 -3.34 5.50
CA THR A 544 20.59 -4.70 5.18
C THR A 544 19.88 -5.34 6.37
N THR A 545 20.12 -4.79 7.56
CA THR A 545 19.53 -5.24 8.83
C THR A 545 19.28 -4.01 9.70
N LEU A 546 18.08 -3.92 10.30
CA LEU A 546 17.73 -2.91 11.29
C LEU A 546 18.03 -3.41 12.71
N PRO A 547 18.22 -2.51 13.69
CA PRO A 547 18.20 -2.89 15.10
C PRO A 547 16.94 -3.71 15.44
N GLY A 548 17.05 -4.63 16.36
CA GLY A 548 15.87 -5.38 16.84
C GLY A 548 15.04 -4.54 17.82
N PRO A 549 13.76 -4.90 18.01
CA PRO A 549 12.92 -4.25 19.00
C PRO A 549 13.48 -4.46 20.41
N VAL A 550 13.22 -3.49 21.30
CA VAL A 550 13.58 -3.60 22.72
C VAL A 550 12.49 -4.41 23.43
N PRO A 551 12.83 -5.55 24.07
CA PRO A 551 11.84 -6.34 24.76
C PRO A 551 11.12 -5.52 25.84
N SER A 552 9.79 -5.61 25.88
CA SER A 552 8.99 -4.97 26.91
C SER A 552 9.37 -5.47 28.31
N VAL A 553 9.52 -4.54 29.26
CA VAL A 553 9.73 -4.89 30.67
C VAL A 553 8.47 -5.52 31.28
N ALA A 554 7.33 -5.32 30.65
CA ALA A 554 6.04 -5.87 31.07
C ALA A 554 5.85 -7.37 30.78
N GLY A 555 6.86 -8.06 30.28
CA GLY A 555 6.97 -9.46 29.84
C GLY A 555 6.28 -10.58 30.60
N ALA A 556 5.18 -10.31 31.27
CA ALA A 556 4.26 -11.36 31.66
C ALA A 556 3.22 -11.49 30.52
N ARG A 557 3.30 -12.56 29.73
CA ARG A 557 2.13 -13.00 28.98
C ARG A 557 0.89 -12.80 29.86
N PRO A 558 -0.17 -12.17 29.32
CA PRO A 558 -1.46 -12.24 29.99
C PRO A 558 -1.74 -13.72 30.26
N THR A 559 -2.25 -14.01 31.43
CA THR A 559 -2.75 -15.36 31.70
C THR A 559 -3.73 -15.69 30.60
N PRO A 560 -3.59 -16.84 29.89
CA PRO A 560 -4.54 -17.23 28.86
C PRO A 560 -5.94 -17.09 29.45
N LEU A 561 -6.80 -16.30 28.80
CA LEU A 561 -8.16 -16.15 29.26
C LEU A 561 -8.87 -17.49 29.20
N ASP A 562 -9.65 -17.77 30.21
CA ASP A 562 -10.39 -19.00 30.37
C ASP A 562 -11.28 -19.25 29.15
N ASP A 563 -11.07 -20.39 28.47
CA ASP A 563 -11.84 -20.81 27.32
C ASP A 563 -13.35 -20.94 27.63
N ASP A 564 -13.71 -21.08 28.91
CA ASP A 564 -15.10 -21.16 29.37
C ASP A 564 -15.79 -19.79 29.48
N GLN A 565 -15.07 -18.66 29.30
CA GLN A 565 -15.69 -17.34 29.27
C GLN A 565 -16.65 -17.20 28.09
N PRO A 566 -17.80 -16.51 28.26
CA PRO A 566 -18.72 -16.26 27.16
C PRO A 566 -18.05 -15.54 25.98
N VAL A 567 -18.50 -15.82 24.76
CA VAL A 567 -18.16 -15.02 23.58
C VAL A 567 -18.60 -13.58 23.83
N SER A 568 -17.69 -12.61 23.64
CA SER A 568 -18.03 -11.19 23.74
C SER A 568 -19.09 -10.82 22.69
N SER A 569 -20.06 -9.99 23.07
CA SER A 569 -21.06 -9.44 22.15
C SER A 569 -20.65 -8.09 21.59
N GLY A 570 -19.52 -7.54 22.03
CA GLY A 570 -18.91 -6.28 21.58
C GLY A 570 -17.48 -6.51 21.13
N GLY A 571 -16.78 -5.43 20.76
CA GLY A 571 -15.38 -5.46 20.34
C GLY A 571 -15.15 -6.13 18.98
N ASN A 572 -13.88 -6.40 18.69
CA ASN A 572 -13.44 -6.89 17.38
C ASN A 572 -13.81 -8.36 17.12
N LEU A 573 -14.03 -9.18 18.17
CA LEU A 573 -14.25 -10.64 18.03
C LEU A 573 -15.39 -10.99 17.06
N SER A 574 -16.50 -10.26 17.13
CA SER A 574 -17.66 -10.53 16.26
C SER A 574 -17.36 -10.31 14.78
N GLY A 575 -16.57 -9.29 14.46
CA GLY A 575 -16.10 -9.01 13.10
C GLY A 575 -15.20 -10.12 12.57
N PHE A 576 -14.25 -10.57 13.37
CA PHE A 576 -13.35 -11.68 13.01
C PHE A 576 -14.08 -13.00 12.84
N LEU A 577 -15.08 -13.29 13.65
CA LEU A 577 -15.90 -14.50 13.49
C LEU A 577 -16.73 -14.43 12.20
N ALA A 578 -17.24 -13.25 11.83
CA ALA A 578 -17.93 -13.04 10.57
C ALA A 578 -16.98 -13.21 9.36
N ALA A 579 -15.77 -12.66 9.46
CA ALA A 579 -14.71 -12.86 8.46
C ALA A 579 -14.33 -14.34 8.30
N ALA A 580 -14.18 -15.07 9.40
CA ALA A 580 -13.92 -16.51 9.36
C ALA A 580 -15.08 -17.27 8.67
N ARG A 581 -16.34 -16.91 8.95
CA ARG A 581 -17.49 -17.51 8.26
C ARG A 581 -17.48 -17.22 6.77
N LYS A 582 -17.19 -15.99 6.35
CA LYS A 582 -17.03 -15.61 4.94
C LYS A 582 -15.92 -16.45 4.29
N ALA A 583 -14.78 -16.57 4.96
CA ALA A 583 -13.66 -17.40 4.51
C ALA A 583 -14.06 -18.85 4.22
N ALA A 584 -14.90 -19.44 5.07
CA ALA A 584 -15.44 -20.78 4.84
C ALA A 584 -16.29 -20.84 3.56
N TYR A 585 -17.13 -19.82 3.30
CA TYR A 585 -17.98 -19.75 2.11
C TYR A 585 -17.19 -19.57 0.81
N GLU A 586 -16.11 -18.85 0.86
CA GLU A 586 -15.25 -18.59 -0.29
C GLU A 586 -14.35 -19.78 -0.64
N THR A 587 -14.05 -20.64 0.31
CA THR A 587 -13.07 -21.72 0.14
C THR A 587 -13.68 -23.11 0.02
N TYR A 588 -14.37 -23.59 1.04
CA TYR A 588 -14.82 -24.99 1.09
C TYR A 588 -16.34 -25.18 1.26
N ALA A 589 -17.07 -24.19 1.76
CA ALA A 589 -18.52 -24.25 1.92
C ALA A 589 -19.21 -23.59 0.71
N THR A 590 -19.02 -24.15 -0.48
CA THR A 590 -19.42 -23.53 -1.74
C THR A 590 -20.89 -23.80 -2.11
N ASP A 591 -21.52 -24.82 -1.52
CA ASP A 591 -22.93 -25.12 -1.72
C ASP A 591 -23.81 -24.75 -0.50
N GLU A 592 -25.13 -24.71 -0.71
CA GLU A 592 -26.10 -24.30 0.30
C GLU A 592 -26.09 -25.21 1.55
N ARG A 593 -25.84 -26.52 1.36
CA ARG A 593 -25.80 -27.50 2.46
C ARG A 593 -24.55 -27.27 3.33
N GLU A 594 -23.40 -27.05 2.70
CA GLU A 594 -22.14 -26.79 3.41
C GLU A 594 -22.22 -25.45 4.15
N ARG A 595 -22.79 -24.42 3.54
CA ARG A 595 -23.04 -23.11 4.19
C ARG A 595 -23.95 -23.26 5.40
N ALA A 596 -25.04 -24.02 5.29
CA ALA A 596 -25.93 -24.27 6.42
C ALA A 596 -25.23 -24.97 7.60
N ILE A 597 -24.24 -25.84 7.33
CA ILE A 597 -23.42 -26.46 8.38
C ILE A 597 -22.55 -25.42 9.08
N VAL A 598 -21.88 -24.56 8.31
CA VAL A 598 -21.05 -23.48 8.86
C VAL A 598 -21.89 -22.51 9.67
N ASP A 599 -23.09 -22.14 9.18
CA ASP A 599 -24.02 -21.26 9.90
C ASP A 599 -24.49 -21.87 11.22
N ALA A 600 -24.78 -23.17 11.22
CA ALA A 600 -25.17 -23.87 12.44
C ALA A 600 -24.02 -23.91 13.48
N GLU A 601 -22.79 -24.13 13.03
CA GLU A 601 -21.60 -24.08 13.88
C GLU A 601 -21.39 -22.67 14.42
N TYR A 602 -21.45 -21.64 13.59
CA TYR A 602 -21.35 -20.24 13.98
C TYR A 602 -22.41 -19.85 15.01
N ALA A 603 -23.66 -20.21 14.78
CA ALA A 603 -24.76 -19.94 15.70
C ALA A 603 -24.66 -20.72 17.03
N ALA A 604 -23.87 -21.78 17.08
CA ALA A 604 -23.65 -22.60 18.26
C ALA A 604 -22.54 -22.08 19.19
N LEU A 605 -21.74 -21.11 18.77
CA LEU A 605 -20.68 -20.53 19.59
C LEU A 605 -21.22 -19.95 20.88
N ARG A 606 -20.64 -20.30 22.02
CA ARG A 606 -21.04 -19.84 23.34
C ARG A 606 -19.87 -19.32 24.15
N THR A 607 -18.70 -19.90 23.98
CA THR A 607 -17.51 -19.60 24.76
C THR A 607 -16.36 -19.14 23.85
N ARG A 608 -15.34 -18.50 24.42
CA ARG A 608 -14.11 -18.13 23.72
C ARG A 608 -13.39 -19.34 23.14
N GLY A 609 -13.42 -20.47 23.85
CA GLY A 609 -12.91 -21.75 23.36
C GLY A 609 -13.63 -22.23 22.10
N ASP A 610 -14.97 -22.10 22.05
CA ASP A 610 -15.75 -22.41 20.85
C ASP A 610 -15.35 -21.52 19.69
N ALA A 611 -15.19 -20.22 19.92
CA ALA A 611 -14.77 -19.23 18.92
C ALA A 611 -13.38 -19.58 18.35
N ARG A 612 -12.42 -19.84 19.22
CA ARG A 612 -11.05 -20.24 18.84
C ARG A 612 -11.05 -21.54 18.03
N ALA A 613 -11.79 -22.54 18.46
CA ALA A 613 -11.91 -23.81 17.74
C ALA A 613 -12.56 -23.65 16.36
N PHE A 614 -13.59 -22.82 16.25
CA PHE A 614 -14.24 -22.49 14.97
C PHE A 614 -13.27 -21.84 14.00
N VAL A 615 -12.58 -20.79 14.43
CA VAL A 615 -11.59 -20.07 13.62
C VAL A 615 -10.47 -21.01 13.17
N ALA A 616 -9.85 -21.76 14.08
CA ALA A 616 -8.79 -22.69 13.75
C ALA A 616 -9.23 -23.75 12.72
N LYS A 617 -10.46 -24.26 12.85
CA LYS A 617 -11.05 -25.20 11.89
C LYS A 617 -11.22 -24.59 10.51
N VAL A 618 -11.77 -23.37 10.44
CA VAL A 618 -11.98 -22.67 9.16
C VAL A 618 -10.65 -22.42 8.48
N MET A 619 -9.68 -21.85 9.19
CA MET A 619 -8.37 -21.53 8.65
C MET A 619 -7.62 -22.76 8.15
N SER A 620 -7.59 -23.83 8.93
CA SER A 620 -6.96 -25.10 8.50
C SER A 620 -7.59 -25.71 7.24
N LYS A 621 -8.88 -25.51 7.02
CA LYS A 621 -9.54 -25.95 5.77
C LYS A 621 -9.25 -25.03 4.61
N ALA A 622 -9.26 -23.71 4.83
CA ALA A 622 -8.99 -22.71 3.83
C ALA A 622 -7.56 -22.82 3.29
N GLU A 623 -6.58 -23.01 4.18
CA GLU A 623 -5.18 -23.26 3.80
C GLU A 623 -5.02 -24.48 2.90
N ARG A 624 -5.66 -25.59 3.24
CA ARG A 624 -5.64 -26.78 2.36
C ARG A 624 -6.21 -26.53 0.98
N VAL A 625 -7.25 -25.69 0.85
CA VAL A 625 -7.81 -25.33 -0.45
C VAL A 625 -6.82 -24.46 -1.23
N ARG A 626 -6.15 -23.53 -0.56
CA ARG A 626 -5.10 -22.67 -1.13
C ARG A 626 -3.93 -23.51 -1.65
N ASP A 627 -3.39 -24.40 -0.83
CA ASP A 627 -2.27 -25.27 -1.21
C ASP A 627 -2.62 -26.15 -2.42
N MET A 628 -3.86 -26.64 -2.50
CA MET A 628 -4.33 -27.40 -3.66
C MET A 628 -4.50 -26.52 -4.91
N ALA A 629 -4.78 -25.22 -4.76
CA ALA A 629 -4.87 -24.30 -5.87
C ALA A 629 -3.46 -23.95 -6.40
N ASP A 630 -2.53 -23.66 -5.51
CA ASP A 630 -1.13 -23.33 -5.85
C ASP A 630 -0.41 -24.50 -6.53
N THR A 631 -0.68 -25.74 -6.10
CA THR A 631 -0.12 -26.94 -6.76
C THR A 631 -0.69 -27.20 -8.17
N ARG A 632 -1.82 -26.60 -8.54
CA ARG A 632 -2.43 -26.71 -9.87
C ARG A 632 -1.93 -25.68 -10.87
N LEU A 633 -1.28 -24.61 -10.40
CA LEU A 633 -0.60 -23.68 -11.28
C LEU A 633 0.69 -24.36 -11.77
N PRO A 634 0.93 -24.47 -13.11
CA PRO A 634 2.18 -25.03 -13.60
C PRO A 634 3.33 -24.17 -13.08
N SER A 635 4.28 -24.82 -12.40
CA SER A 635 5.51 -24.14 -11.99
C SER A 635 6.13 -23.51 -13.22
N ALA A 636 6.53 -22.25 -13.14
CA ALA A 636 7.15 -21.49 -14.23
C ALA A 636 8.46 -22.14 -14.79
N SER A 637 8.88 -23.29 -14.24
CA SER A 637 10.02 -24.09 -14.69
C SER A 637 9.73 -25.03 -15.86
N ALA A 638 8.51 -25.06 -16.43
CA ALA A 638 8.13 -25.93 -17.54
C ALA A 638 7.98 -25.20 -18.89
N LEU A 639 8.78 -24.16 -19.14
CA LEU A 639 9.03 -23.76 -20.53
C LEU A 639 10.10 -24.72 -21.10
N PRO A 640 9.84 -25.38 -22.23
CA PRO A 640 10.82 -26.30 -22.82
C PRO A 640 12.07 -25.50 -23.19
N SER A 641 13.19 -25.89 -22.62
CA SER A 641 14.52 -25.48 -23.09
C SER A 641 14.58 -25.71 -24.60
N ALA A 642 14.83 -24.65 -25.37
CA ALA A 642 15.09 -24.78 -26.78
C ALA A 642 16.27 -25.75 -26.98
N ALA A 643 16.02 -26.86 -27.67
CA ALA A 643 17.03 -27.83 -27.97
C ALA A 643 18.17 -27.16 -28.76
N ALA A 644 19.38 -27.32 -28.26
CA ALA A 644 20.60 -26.95 -28.98
C ALA A 644 20.63 -27.67 -30.36
N PRO A 645 21.08 -27.01 -31.44
CA PRO A 645 21.23 -27.68 -32.71
C PRO A 645 22.31 -28.76 -32.58
N ALA A 646 21.97 -29.96 -33.04
CA ALA A 646 22.92 -31.07 -33.16
C ALA A 646 24.03 -30.70 -34.12
N ASP A 647 25.27 -30.75 -33.68
CA ASP A 647 26.45 -30.76 -34.52
C ASP A 647 26.36 -31.96 -35.48
N SER A 648 26.27 -31.68 -36.74
CA SER A 648 26.47 -32.67 -37.80
C SER A 648 27.95 -32.67 -38.22
N ALA A 649 28.60 -33.79 -37.97
CA ALA A 649 29.92 -34.13 -38.52
C ALA A 649 29.99 -34.08 -40.03
#